data_1e37e176c58258218e3cf0247257ecaa
#
_entry.id   1e37e176c58258218e3cf0247257ecaa
#
_cell.length_a   1.000
_cell.length_b   1.000
_cell.length_c   1.000
_cell.angle_alpha   90.00
_cell.angle_beta   90.00
_cell.angle_gamma   90.00
#
_symmetry.space_group_name_H-M   'P 1'
#
loop_
_entity.id
_entity.type
_entity.pdbx_description
1 polymer ?
#
loop_
_entity_poly.entity_id
_entity_poly.type
_entity_poly.pdbx_seq_one_letter_code
_entity_poly.pdbx_strand_id
1 'polypeptide(L)'
;FNMGAMENKGLNIFNTKYVLANPATATDTDFANIESVVGHEYFHNWTGNRITCQDWFQLSLKEGLTVFRDQEFSQDMAGIQSARAVKRIEDVRVLRTVQFPEDAGPMAHPVRPDSYVEINNFYTVTIYEKGAEVVRMMQTLVSVPGDEEGKQGFAKGMTLYFERHDGQAVTCDDFAQAIADANPNSPLAQLLPQFKRWYSQSGTPRLLAEGTFDSDAQTFTLTLSQSCAATADQAHKEPFVIPVSVGLLDAAGYPIAVQLQGEAKTQSPQFSKTLVLSEATKSFVFENVASAPTPSLLRNFSAPVNLDCELTEEQWLTLLANDPDAFNRWEAGQRLAVQAALRFIRGQHNPKTEAVLGSDYLQAMRLVLNHPDLDSAFKELVLTLPSETYISEQLESVDPQQVHAVREAMRLQLALSLQSEWQACYELNRVMGAYSPDAGSSAKRALSGMALSMLCLAAVHEGTSVWPNKALQAFKDAHNMTDRFNALIALVISGHELAIQALALFHALFKNEALVIDKWFGLQASAPDRDGHILPIVRQLMQHPDFNLRNPNRARSLIFSYCSANPGGFHRSDAAGYVYWSERVIELDAINPQVAARLARALDRWKKLAEPYRQAAKAAIERVAAKSDLSNDVREVVTRALAE
;
A
#
# COMPACT_ATOMS: atom_id res chain seq x y z
N PHE A 1 -20.54 -12.79 7.37
CA PHE A 1 -20.57 -11.32 7.23
C PHE A 1 -19.55 -10.90 6.19
N ASN A 2 -20.00 -10.16 5.16
CA ASN A 2 -19.16 -9.83 4.00
C ASN A 2 -18.16 -8.72 4.27
N MET A 3 -18.53 -7.75 5.12
CA MET A 3 -17.78 -6.53 5.38
C MET A 3 -16.79 -6.70 6.53
N GLY A 4 -15.93 -5.71 6.73
CA GLY A 4 -15.04 -5.63 7.87
C GLY A 4 -15.81 -5.28 9.14
N ALA A 5 -16.52 -4.18 9.11
CA ALA A 5 -17.38 -3.71 10.17
C ALA A 5 -18.50 -2.81 9.64
N MET A 6 -19.33 -2.26 10.53
CA MET A 6 -20.40 -1.31 10.20
C MET A 6 -20.75 -0.48 11.44
N GLU A 7 -20.81 0.82 11.25
CA GLU A 7 -21.00 1.85 12.26
C GLU A 7 -22.43 2.02 12.76
N ASN A 8 -23.29 1.00 12.76
CA ASN A 8 -24.68 1.13 13.20
C ASN A 8 -24.74 1.89 14.52
N LYS A 9 -25.48 3.00 14.55
CA LYS A 9 -25.58 3.86 15.72
C LYS A 9 -26.11 3.10 16.93
N GLY A 10 -25.35 3.10 18.02
CA GLY A 10 -25.69 2.40 19.26
C GLY A 10 -25.33 0.91 19.30
N LEU A 11 -24.97 0.30 18.18
CA LEU A 11 -24.49 -1.08 18.11
C LEU A 11 -23.65 -1.30 16.85
N ASN A 12 -22.37 -0.99 16.91
CA ASN A 12 -21.44 -1.31 15.83
C ASN A 12 -21.33 -2.82 15.63
N ILE A 13 -21.24 -3.27 14.38
CA ILE A 13 -21.14 -4.68 14.02
C ILE A 13 -19.77 -4.94 13.41
N PHE A 14 -19.10 -6.00 13.86
CA PHE A 14 -17.76 -6.35 13.39
C PHE A 14 -17.69 -7.77 12.84
N ASN A 15 -16.91 -7.96 11.79
CA ASN A 15 -16.41 -9.28 11.43
C ASN A 15 -15.55 -9.80 12.59
N THR A 16 -15.65 -11.08 12.92
CA THR A 16 -14.95 -11.69 14.05
C THR A 16 -13.45 -11.43 14.06
N LYS A 17 -12.82 -11.31 12.88
CA LYS A 17 -11.38 -11.01 12.75
C LYS A 17 -10.99 -9.63 13.30
N TYR A 18 -11.95 -8.72 13.51
CA TYR A 18 -11.72 -7.38 14.04
C TYR A 18 -12.19 -7.16 15.50
N VAL A 19 -12.57 -8.24 16.18
CA VAL A 19 -12.94 -8.18 17.62
C VAL A 19 -12.39 -9.34 18.43
N LEU A 20 -12.06 -10.47 17.79
CA LEU A 20 -11.55 -11.64 18.52
C LEU A 20 -10.03 -11.70 18.42
N ALA A 21 -9.36 -11.48 19.54
CA ALA A 21 -7.91 -11.56 19.65
C ALA A 21 -7.48 -12.20 20.96
N ASN A 22 -6.46 -13.05 20.86
CA ASN A 22 -5.78 -13.69 21.97
C ASN A 22 -4.32 -13.87 21.56
N PRO A 23 -3.33 -13.67 22.43
CA PRO A 23 -1.92 -13.86 22.08
C PRO A 23 -1.58 -15.19 21.43
N ALA A 24 -2.31 -16.26 21.75
CA ALA A 24 -2.10 -17.58 21.16
C ALA A 24 -2.70 -17.74 19.74
N THR A 25 -3.66 -16.90 19.35
CA THR A 25 -4.44 -17.05 18.11
C THR A 25 -4.38 -15.85 17.16
N ALA A 26 -3.98 -14.67 17.65
CA ALA A 26 -3.87 -13.43 16.89
C ALA A 26 -2.42 -12.96 16.77
N THR A 27 -2.06 -12.47 15.59
CA THR A 27 -0.75 -11.86 15.32
C THR A 27 -0.75 -10.39 15.72
N ASP A 28 0.44 -9.77 15.79
CA ASP A 28 0.59 -8.34 16.02
C ASP A 28 -0.22 -7.52 15.00
N THR A 29 -0.22 -7.96 13.73
CA THR A 29 -1.02 -7.34 12.66
C THR A 29 -2.53 -7.45 12.94
N ASP A 30 -3.00 -8.57 13.50
CA ASP A 30 -4.42 -8.70 13.87
C ASP A 30 -4.79 -7.71 15.00
N PHE A 31 -3.94 -7.55 16.00
CA PHE A 31 -4.15 -6.56 17.06
C PHE A 31 -4.18 -5.13 16.54
N ALA A 32 -3.23 -4.76 15.67
CA ALA A 32 -3.20 -3.43 15.03
C ALA A 32 -4.44 -3.18 14.16
N ASN A 33 -4.89 -4.18 13.39
CA ASN A 33 -6.11 -4.08 12.59
C ASN A 33 -7.37 -3.94 13.44
N ILE A 34 -7.44 -4.61 14.59
CA ILE A 34 -8.56 -4.46 15.53
C ILE A 34 -8.60 -3.03 16.07
N GLU A 35 -7.46 -2.49 16.51
CA GLU A 35 -7.36 -1.11 16.99
C GLU A 35 -7.84 -0.12 15.94
N SER A 36 -7.32 -0.23 14.70
CA SER A 36 -7.67 0.65 13.59
C SER A 36 -9.15 0.58 13.24
N VAL A 37 -9.72 -0.63 13.06
CA VAL A 37 -11.12 -0.80 12.66
C VAL A 37 -12.09 -0.40 13.78
N VAL A 38 -11.79 -0.70 15.04
CA VAL A 38 -12.61 -0.24 16.18
C VAL A 38 -12.57 1.29 16.26
N GLY A 39 -11.40 1.90 16.07
CA GLY A 39 -11.26 3.36 15.96
C GLY A 39 -12.07 3.95 14.81
N HIS A 40 -12.03 3.33 13.62
CA HIS A 40 -12.81 3.72 12.45
C HIS A 40 -14.31 3.77 12.75
N GLU A 41 -14.89 2.67 13.25
CA GLU A 41 -16.32 2.61 13.58
C GLU A 41 -16.72 3.57 14.72
N TYR A 42 -15.82 3.79 15.67
CA TYR A 42 -16.03 4.78 16.73
C TYR A 42 -16.10 6.21 16.16
N PHE A 43 -15.19 6.56 15.26
CA PHE A 43 -15.17 7.90 14.66
C PHE A 43 -16.42 8.18 13.81
N HIS A 44 -17.00 7.17 13.21
CA HIS A 44 -18.27 7.30 12.48
C HIS A 44 -19.43 7.81 13.32
N ASN A 45 -19.40 7.74 14.66
CA ASN A 45 -20.42 8.35 15.50
C ASN A 45 -20.65 9.84 15.17
N TRP A 46 -19.59 10.56 14.82
CA TRP A 46 -19.62 11.96 14.41
C TRP A 46 -19.70 12.11 12.89
N THR A 47 -18.84 11.41 12.18
CA THR A 47 -18.63 11.54 10.73
C THR A 47 -19.25 10.34 10.00
N GLY A 48 -20.54 10.37 9.84
CA GLY A 48 -21.36 9.31 9.23
C GLY A 48 -22.71 9.15 9.92
N ASN A 49 -22.73 9.12 11.25
CA ASN A 49 -23.98 8.93 12.01
C ASN A 49 -24.62 10.26 12.42
N ARG A 50 -23.87 11.15 13.09
CA ARG A 50 -24.41 12.43 13.56
C ARG A 50 -24.47 13.48 12.45
N ILE A 51 -23.45 13.58 11.64
CA ILE A 51 -23.48 14.27 10.36
C ILE A 51 -23.42 13.18 9.29
N THR A 52 -24.46 13.04 8.50
CA THR A 52 -24.59 11.94 7.56
C THR A 52 -24.49 12.40 6.10
N CYS A 53 -24.38 11.44 5.16
CA CYS A 53 -24.36 11.71 3.73
C CYS A 53 -25.75 12.05 3.22
N GLN A 54 -25.86 13.09 2.37
CA GLN A 54 -27.12 13.48 1.72
C GLN A 54 -27.63 12.38 0.79
N ASP A 55 -26.74 11.69 0.11
CA ASP A 55 -27.02 10.63 -0.84
C ASP A 55 -25.82 9.67 -0.96
N TRP A 56 -25.97 8.57 -1.71
CA TRP A 56 -24.93 7.56 -1.88
C TRP A 56 -23.69 8.05 -2.63
N PHE A 57 -23.78 9.12 -3.43
CA PHE A 57 -22.61 9.69 -4.11
C PHE A 57 -21.65 10.39 -3.15
N GLN A 58 -22.16 10.80 -1.99
CA GLN A 58 -21.35 11.44 -0.94
C GLN A 58 -20.61 10.44 -0.03
N LEU A 59 -20.58 9.16 -0.36
CA LEU A 59 -20.08 8.10 0.52
C LEU A 59 -18.67 8.40 1.08
N SER A 60 -17.78 9.00 0.29
CA SER A 60 -16.44 9.36 0.74
C SER A 60 -16.44 10.46 1.82
N LEU A 61 -17.51 11.24 1.94
CA LEU A 61 -17.66 12.21 3.03
C LEU A 61 -17.55 11.54 4.40
N LYS A 62 -18.16 10.36 4.56
CA LYS A 62 -18.02 9.60 5.81
C LYS A 62 -16.81 8.67 5.77
N GLU A 63 -16.61 7.90 4.71
CA GLU A 63 -15.57 6.87 4.66
C GLU A 63 -14.16 7.46 4.52
N GLY A 64 -13.94 8.37 3.57
CA GLY A 64 -12.62 8.99 3.37
C GLY A 64 -12.17 9.82 4.58
N LEU A 65 -13.10 10.61 5.17
CA LEU A 65 -12.81 11.36 6.39
C LEU A 65 -12.51 10.44 7.57
N THR A 66 -13.24 9.35 7.71
CA THR A 66 -13.05 8.42 8.82
C THR A 66 -11.78 7.59 8.66
N VAL A 67 -11.42 7.18 7.44
CA VAL A 67 -10.11 6.55 7.16
C VAL A 67 -8.96 7.51 7.49
N PHE A 68 -9.04 8.78 7.09
CA PHE A 68 -8.04 9.78 7.47
C PHE A 68 -7.88 9.85 8.99
N ARG A 69 -8.98 9.85 9.74
CA ARG A 69 -8.95 9.93 11.20
C ARG A 69 -8.42 8.67 11.86
N ASP A 70 -8.77 7.48 11.36
CA ASP A 70 -8.24 6.22 11.92
C ASP A 70 -6.74 6.06 11.62
N GLN A 71 -6.27 6.52 10.47
CA GLN A 71 -4.84 6.56 10.14
C GLN A 71 -4.07 7.46 11.11
N GLU A 72 -4.54 8.69 11.37
CA GLU A 72 -3.93 9.61 12.34
C GLU A 72 -3.98 9.04 13.77
N PHE A 73 -5.09 8.43 14.17
CA PHE A 73 -5.24 7.75 15.45
C PHE A 73 -4.24 6.61 15.63
N SER A 74 -4.10 5.73 14.65
CA SER A 74 -3.15 4.61 14.70
C SER A 74 -1.70 5.10 14.79
N GLN A 75 -1.36 6.21 14.11
CA GLN A 75 -0.05 6.85 14.23
C GLN A 75 0.22 7.36 15.65
N ASP A 76 -0.77 8.00 16.27
CA ASP A 76 -0.63 8.56 17.62
C ASP A 76 -0.57 7.46 18.69
N MET A 77 -1.31 6.35 18.50
CA MET A 77 -1.35 5.23 19.46
C MET A 77 -0.06 4.39 19.45
N ALA A 78 0.66 4.32 18.35
CA ALA A 78 1.84 3.47 18.23
C ALA A 78 3.00 3.86 19.17
N GLY A 79 3.16 5.15 19.51
CA GLY A 79 4.07 5.61 20.56
C GLY A 79 5.56 5.40 20.32
N ILE A 80 5.99 5.05 19.09
CA ILE A 80 7.39 4.95 18.67
C ILE A 80 7.76 6.14 17.78
N GLN A 81 9.07 6.46 17.73
CA GLN A 81 9.55 7.63 16.99
C GLN A 81 9.18 7.58 15.50
N SER A 82 9.27 6.41 14.87
CA SER A 82 8.95 6.23 13.45
C SER A 82 7.47 5.97 13.17
N ALA A 83 6.59 5.93 14.17
CA ALA A 83 5.19 5.48 14.05
C ALA A 83 4.43 6.16 12.90
N ARG A 84 4.59 7.48 12.76
CA ARG A 84 3.92 8.23 11.69
C ARG A 84 4.42 7.82 10.31
N ALA A 85 5.75 7.69 10.14
CA ALA A 85 6.34 7.27 8.87
C ALA A 85 5.97 5.82 8.54
N VAL A 86 6.01 4.91 9.51
CA VAL A 86 5.65 3.50 9.35
C VAL A 86 4.20 3.37 8.88
N LYS A 87 3.26 3.98 9.59
CA LYS A 87 1.85 3.96 9.19
C LYS A 87 1.63 4.61 7.82
N ARG A 88 2.28 5.76 7.56
CA ARG A 88 2.19 6.43 6.27
C ARG A 88 2.69 5.58 5.11
N ILE A 89 3.79 4.86 5.30
CA ILE A 89 4.31 3.91 4.32
C ILE A 89 3.30 2.80 4.04
N GLU A 90 2.67 2.24 5.07
CA GLU A 90 1.64 1.21 4.93
C GLU A 90 0.44 1.73 4.12
N ASP A 91 -0.07 2.92 4.42
CA ASP A 91 -1.19 3.54 3.71
C ASP A 91 -0.84 3.81 2.23
N VAL A 92 0.35 4.33 1.96
CA VAL A 92 0.80 4.59 0.58
C VAL A 92 1.04 3.30 -0.21
N ARG A 93 1.45 2.22 0.45
CA ARG A 93 1.52 0.91 -0.21
C ARG A 93 0.15 0.44 -0.71
N VAL A 94 -0.92 0.64 0.08
CA VAL A 94 -2.29 0.33 -0.36
C VAL A 94 -2.70 1.22 -1.54
N LEU A 95 -2.42 2.52 -1.49
CA LEU A 95 -2.69 3.41 -2.62
C LEU A 95 -2.01 2.90 -3.90
N ARG A 96 -0.71 2.61 -3.86
CA ARG A 96 0.09 2.23 -5.03
C ARG A 96 -0.22 0.84 -5.58
N THR A 97 -0.61 -0.11 -4.73
CA THR A 97 -0.83 -1.50 -5.14
C THR A 97 -2.28 -1.85 -5.41
N VAL A 98 -3.23 -1.04 -4.92
CA VAL A 98 -4.66 -1.31 -5.07
C VAL A 98 -5.40 -0.10 -5.68
N GLN A 99 -5.24 1.11 -5.15
CA GLN A 99 -6.03 2.27 -5.56
C GLN A 99 -5.56 2.85 -6.91
N PHE A 100 -4.25 3.01 -7.14
CA PHE A 100 -3.75 3.48 -8.44
C PHE A 100 -4.08 2.51 -9.58
N PRO A 101 -3.96 1.17 -9.40
CA PRO A 101 -4.49 0.21 -10.38
C PRO A 101 -6.00 0.33 -10.60
N GLU A 102 -6.80 0.64 -9.56
CA GLU A 102 -8.24 0.90 -9.69
C GLU A 102 -8.52 2.14 -10.55
N ASP A 103 -7.84 3.25 -10.30
CA ASP A 103 -7.92 4.48 -11.08
C ASP A 103 -7.50 4.31 -12.56
N ALA A 104 -6.64 3.36 -12.84
CA ALA A 104 -6.16 3.03 -14.19
C ALA A 104 -6.88 1.81 -14.81
N GLY A 105 -7.91 1.29 -14.15
CA GLY A 105 -8.67 0.12 -14.54
C GLY A 105 -10.07 0.44 -15.10
N PRO A 106 -10.82 -0.58 -15.49
CA PRO A 106 -12.15 -0.42 -16.09
C PRO A 106 -13.22 0.06 -15.10
N MET A 107 -12.95 -0.07 -13.79
CA MET A 107 -13.83 0.38 -12.72
C MET A 107 -13.43 1.76 -12.18
N ALA A 108 -12.56 2.51 -12.88
CA ALA A 108 -12.20 3.87 -12.50
C ALA A 108 -13.42 4.76 -12.32
N HIS A 109 -13.42 5.56 -11.26
CA HIS A 109 -14.50 6.50 -10.95
C HIS A 109 -13.97 7.64 -10.07
N PRO A 110 -14.65 8.80 -10.02
CA PRO A 110 -14.29 9.87 -9.09
C PRO A 110 -14.45 9.45 -7.62
N VAL A 111 -13.80 10.17 -6.72
CA VAL A 111 -14.01 10.02 -5.25
C VAL A 111 -15.48 10.26 -4.88
N ARG A 112 -16.13 11.18 -5.59
CA ARG A 112 -17.58 11.37 -5.58
C ARG A 112 -18.13 10.92 -6.94
N PRO A 113 -18.56 9.66 -7.09
CA PRO A 113 -19.15 9.16 -8.33
C PRO A 113 -20.48 9.88 -8.61
N ASP A 114 -20.91 9.88 -9.87
CA ASP A 114 -22.15 10.47 -10.33
C ASP A 114 -23.15 9.44 -10.85
N SER A 115 -22.71 8.19 -10.97
CA SER A 115 -23.51 7.06 -11.46
C SER A 115 -22.97 5.72 -10.93
N TYR A 116 -23.83 4.73 -10.81
CA TYR A 116 -23.49 3.33 -10.50
C TYR A 116 -24.57 2.38 -11.02
N VAL A 117 -24.23 1.11 -11.24
CA VAL A 117 -25.19 0.04 -11.49
C VAL A 117 -25.53 -0.67 -10.18
N GLU A 118 -24.48 -1.12 -9.45
CA GLU A 118 -24.62 -1.74 -8.14
C GLU A 118 -23.77 -0.97 -7.10
N ILE A 119 -24.46 -0.38 -6.10
CA ILE A 119 -23.78 0.47 -5.10
C ILE A 119 -22.68 -0.28 -4.34
N ASN A 120 -22.84 -1.58 -4.08
CA ASN A 120 -21.83 -2.36 -3.37
C ASN A 120 -20.48 -2.43 -4.11
N ASN A 121 -20.47 -2.24 -5.43
CA ASN A 121 -19.26 -2.16 -6.23
C ASN A 121 -18.49 -0.84 -6.04
N PHE A 122 -19.08 0.16 -5.40
CA PHE A 122 -18.49 1.48 -5.14
C PHE A 122 -18.02 1.68 -3.70
N TYR A 123 -18.06 0.67 -2.86
CA TYR A 123 -17.28 0.60 -1.62
C TYR A 123 -15.83 0.23 -1.96
N THR A 124 -15.12 1.16 -2.57
CA THR A 124 -13.83 0.98 -3.24
C THR A 124 -12.71 1.67 -2.51
N VAL A 125 -11.46 1.27 -2.78
CA VAL A 125 -10.28 1.97 -2.25
C VAL A 125 -10.18 3.42 -2.75
N THR A 126 -10.84 3.78 -3.86
CA THR A 126 -10.98 5.18 -4.30
C THR A 126 -11.84 5.98 -3.33
N ILE A 127 -12.96 5.44 -2.88
CA ILE A 127 -13.84 6.08 -1.89
C ILE A 127 -13.14 6.24 -0.53
N TYR A 128 -12.46 5.17 -0.07
CA TYR A 128 -11.85 5.08 1.25
C TYR A 128 -10.45 5.72 1.29
N GLU A 129 -9.50 5.16 0.59
CA GLU A 129 -8.08 5.53 0.69
C GLU A 129 -7.76 6.82 -0.07
N LYS A 130 -8.18 6.95 -1.33
CA LYS A 130 -8.01 8.22 -2.06
C LYS A 130 -8.87 9.33 -1.44
N GLY A 131 -10.06 9.00 -0.94
CA GLY A 131 -10.88 9.93 -0.15
C GLY A 131 -10.14 10.46 1.07
N ALA A 132 -9.44 9.61 1.82
CA ALA A 132 -8.59 10.01 2.94
C ALA A 132 -7.43 10.93 2.49
N GLU A 133 -6.83 10.65 1.33
CA GLU A 133 -5.78 11.51 0.77
C GLU A 133 -6.30 12.91 0.39
N VAL A 134 -7.53 13.01 -0.13
CA VAL A 134 -8.17 14.31 -0.41
C VAL A 134 -8.34 15.10 0.89
N VAL A 135 -8.76 14.46 1.98
CA VAL A 135 -8.84 15.10 3.30
C VAL A 135 -7.45 15.51 3.81
N ARG A 136 -6.44 14.65 3.65
CA ARG A 136 -5.06 14.94 4.03
C ARG A 136 -4.50 16.14 3.27
N MET A 137 -4.78 16.26 1.98
CA MET A 137 -4.38 17.45 1.20
C MET A 137 -5.07 18.72 1.69
N MET A 138 -6.32 18.67 2.16
CA MET A 138 -6.95 19.84 2.80
C MET A 138 -6.18 20.27 4.04
N GLN A 139 -5.79 19.33 4.90
CA GLN A 139 -4.95 19.62 6.07
C GLN A 139 -3.63 20.28 5.66
N THR A 140 -2.94 19.73 4.68
CA THR A 140 -1.68 20.28 4.17
C THR A 140 -1.86 21.71 3.60
N LEU A 141 -2.96 21.96 2.87
CA LEU A 141 -3.24 23.26 2.24
C LEU A 141 -3.73 24.34 3.19
N VAL A 142 -4.07 24.02 4.44
CA VAL A 142 -4.38 25.01 5.50
C VAL A 142 -3.19 25.25 6.44
N SER A 143 -2.02 24.69 6.15
CA SER A 143 -0.80 24.94 6.91
C SER A 143 -0.38 26.42 6.86
N VAL A 144 0.16 26.91 7.98
CA VAL A 144 0.69 28.25 8.15
C VAL A 144 1.99 28.19 8.95
N PRO A 145 2.82 29.25 8.94
CA PRO A 145 4.00 29.29 9.82
C PRO A 145 3.62 29.04 11.28
N GLY A 146 4.26 28.05 11.90
CA GLY A 146 3.94 27.59 13.27
C GLY A 146 2.87 26.49 13.34
N ASP A 147 2.28 26.11 12.19
CA ASP A 147 1.41 24.93 12.00
C ASP A 147 1.75 24.30 10.64
N GLU A 148 2.98 23.87 10.47
CA GLU A 148 3.54 23.37 9.20
C GLU A 148 2.81 22.11 8.70
N GLU A 149 2.23 21.32 9.61
CA GLU A 149 1.42 20.16 9.28
C GLU A 149 -0.07 20.48 9.04
N GLY A 150 -0.49 21.74 9.25
CA GLY A 150 -1.88 22.19 9.07
C GLY A 150 -2.88 21.62 10.10
N LYS A 151 -2.40 21.01 11.18
CA LYS A 151 -3.26 20.37 12.18
C LYS A 151 -4.19 21.33 12.91
N GLN A 152 -3.69 22.50 13.30
CA GLN A 152 -4.51 23.50 13.99
C GLN A 152 -5.53 24.11 13.04
N GLY A 153 -5.13 24.43 11.80
CA GLY A 153 -6.02 24.91 10.75
C GLY A 153 -7.13 23.92 10.44
N PHE A 154 -6.78 22.65 10.29
CA PHE A 154 -7.74 21.59 10.05
C PHE A 154 -8.69 21.37 11.25
N ALA A 155 -8.19 21.39 12.49
CA ALA A 155 -9.01 21.29 13.70
C ALA A 155 -10.04 22.41 13.80
N LYS A 156 -9.68 23.67 13.44
CA LYS A 156 -10.64 24.80 13.33
C LYS A 156 -11.72 24.50 12.28
N GLY A 157 -11.32 23.96 11.13
CA GLY A 157 -12.26 23.54 10.08
C GLY A 157 -13.22 22.46 10.54
N MET A 158 -12.73 21.44 11.24
CA MET A 158 -13.56 20.38 11.83
C MET A 158 -14.55 20.92 12.86
N THR A 159 -14.11 21.84 13.71
CA THR A 159 -15.01 22.50 14.67
C THR A 159 -16.14 23.23 13.94
N LEU A 160 -15.82 24.03 12.93
CA LEU A 160 -16.82 24.74 12.14
C LEU A 160 -17.76 23.80 11.38
N TYR A 161 -17.25 22.69 10.86
CA TYR A 161 -18.05 21.65 10.21
C TYR A 161 -19.09 21.05 11.18
N PHE A 162 -18.69 20.71 12.40
CA PHE A 162 -19.60 20.21 13.42
C PHE A 162 -20.62 21.28 13.86
N GLU A 163 -20.21 22.51 14.07
CA GLU A 163 -21.12 23.60 14.45
C GLU A 163 -22.19 23.88 13.39
N ARG A 164 -21.82 23.83 12.10
CA ARG A 164 -22.75 24.12 10.99
C ARG A 164 -23.71 22.99 10.68
N HIS A 165 -23.25 21.76 10.81
CA HIS A 165 -23.89 20.60 10.17
C HIS A 165 -24.33 19.53 11.16
N ASP A 166 -24.29 19.77 12.46
CA ASP A 166 -24.71 18.81 13.46
C ASP A 166 -26.17 18.38 13.25
N GLY A 167 -26.39 17.07 13.14
CA GLY A 167 -27.72 16.48 12.88
C GLY A 167 -28.23 16.62 11.45
N GLN A 168 -27.39 17.04 10.50
CA GLN A 168 -27.76 17.22 9.08
C GLN A 168 -27.22 16.12 8.18
N ALA A 169 -27.83 15.99 7.01
CA ALA A 169 -27.36 15.22 5.87
C ALA A 169 -26.71 16.20 4.86
N VAL A 170 -25.43 16.02 4.56
CA VAL A 170 -24.61 17.01 3.83
C VAL A 170 -23.75 16.36 2.75
N THR A 171 -23.01 17.19 2.01
CA THR A 171 -22.19 16.80 0.87
C THR A 171 -20.70 16.91 1.15
N CYS A 172 -19.87 16.31 0.30
CA CYS A 172 -18.42 16.52 0.30
C CYS A 172 -18.07 18.02 0.14
N ASP A 173 -18.87 18.75 -0.64
CA ASP A 173 -18.69 20.19 -0.85
C ASP A 173 -18.91 21.01 0.41
N ASP A 174 -19.90 20.66 1.24
CA ASP A 174 -20.17 21.33 2.53
C ASP A 174 -19.01 21.13 3.49
N PHE A 175 -18.43 19.94 3.52
CA PHE A 175 -17.24 19.66 4.32
C PHE A 175 -16.03 20.49 3.88
N ALA A 176 -15.69 20.45 2.58
CA ALA A 176 -14.56 21.22 2.04
C ALA A 176 -14.74 22.72 2.26
N GLN A 177 -15.97 23.23 2.12
CA GLN A 177 -16.30 24.63 2.37
C GLN A 177 -16.08 25.02 3.83
N ALA A 178 -16.47 24.17 4.79
CA ALA A 178 -16.25 24.44 6.22
C ALA A 178 -14.75 24.54 6.57
N ILE A 179 -13.93 23.63 6.02
CA ILE A 179 -12.47 23.68 6.22
C ILE A 179 -11.88 24.96 5.64
N ALA A 180 -12.29 25.36 4.43
CA ALA A 180 -11.82 26.57 3.76
C ALA A 180 -12.24 27.84 4.50
N ASP A 181 -13.51 27.94 4.93
CA ASP A 181 -14.05 29.13 5.63
C ASP A 181 -13.39 29.35 6.99
N ALA A 182 -13.01 28.27 7.68
CA ALA A 182 -12.26 28.38 8.93
C ALA A 182 -10.81 28.88 8.72
N ASN A 183 -10.31 28.83 7.48
CA ASN A 183 -8.94 29.18 7.10
C ASN A 183 -8.92 30.10 5.86
N PRO A 184 -9.51 31.31 5.92
CA PRO A 184 -9.81 32.12 4.74
C PRO A 184 -8.58 32.61 3.96
N ASN A 185 -7.41 32.64 4.60
CA ASN A 185 -6.15 33.06 3.97
C ASN A 185 -5.32 31.87 3.44
N SER A 186 -5.81 30.66 3.56
CA SER A 186 -5.10 29.45 3.14
C SER A 186 -5.15 29.25 1.62
N PRO A 187 -4.18 28.53 1.04
CA PRO A 187 -4.26 28.07 -0.34
C PRO A 187 -5.54 27.28 -0.65
N LEU A 188 -6.04 26.50 0.30
CA LEU A 188 -7.31 25.78 0.14
C LEU A 188 -8.47 26.73 -0.11
N ALA A 189 -8.62 27.79 0.69
CA ALA A 189 -9.72 28.75 0.54
C ALA A 189 -9.64 29.50 -0.80
N GLN A 190 -8.43 29.87 -1.22
CA GLN A 190 -8.20 30.60 -2.48
C GLN A 190 -8.47 29.72 -3.72
N LEU A 191 -8.22 28.43 -3.64
CA LEU A 191 -8.30 27.49 -4.75
C LEU A 191 -9.43 26.45 -4.61
N LEU A 192 -10.37 26.67 -3.67
CA LEU A 192 -11.40 25.67 -3.36
C LEU A 192 -12.21 25.19 -4.57
N PRO A 193 -12.67 26.06 -5.49
CA PRO A 193 -13.41 25.59 -6.67
C PRO A 193 -12.60 24.62 -7.54
N GLN A 194 -11.29 24.85 -7.68
CA GLN A 194 -10.40 23.96 -8.42
C GLN A 194 -10.04 22.71 -7.59
N PHE A 195 -9.83 22.86 -6.29
CA PHE A 195 -9.55 21.73 -5.39
C PHE A 195 -10.66 20.68 -5.42
N LYS A 196 -11.92 21.09 -5.57
CA LYS A 196 -13.08 20.17 -5.68
C LYS A 196 -13.00 19.21 -6.87
N ARG A 197 -12.09 19.44 -7.84
CA ARG A 197 -11.79 18.47 -8.90
C ARG A 197 -11.32 17.11 -8.36
N TRP A 198 -10.68 17.08 -7.19
CA TRP A 198 -10.32 15.83 -6.53
C TRP A 198 -11.52 14.95 -6.20
N TYR A 199 -12.70 15.54 -6.00
CA TYR A 199 -13.95 14.81 -5.82
C TYR A 199 -14.62 14.41 -7.12
N SER A 200 -14.50 15.20 -8.19
CA SER A 200 -15.29 15.06 -9.41
C SER A 200 -14.51 14.52 -10.61
N GLN A 201 -13.19 14.41 -10.51
CA GLN A 201 -12.35 13.93 -11.61
C GLN A 201 -11.63 12.65 -11.20
N SER A 202 -11.82 11.58 -12.00
CA SER A 202 -11.18 10.27 -11.79
C SER A 202 -9.74 10.23 -12.29
N GLY A 203 -9.01 9.17 -11.97
CA GLY A 203 -7.63 8.93 -12.40
C GLY A 203 -6.58 9.48 -11.44
N THR A 204 -5.37 8.95 -11.53
CA THR A 204 -4.22 9.36 -10.73
C THR A 204 -3.34 10.30 -11.53
N PRO A 205 -3.09 11.54 -11.07
CA PRO A 205 -2.21 12.46 -11.78
C PRO A 205 -0.77 11.97 -11.82
N ARG A 206 -0.07 12.28 -12.92
CA ARG A 206 1.39 12.22 -13.02
C ARG A 206 1.96 13.59 -12.71
N LEU A 207 2.98 13.64 -11.88
CA LEU A 207 3.75 14.82 -11.54
C LEU A 207 5.17 14.65 -12.04
N LEU A 208 5.55 15.41 -13.08
CA LEU A 208 6.92 15.49 -13.55
C LEU A 208 7.63 16.62 -12.80
N ALA A 209 8.80 16.33 -12.25
CA ALA A 209 9.64 17.29 -11.54
C ALA A 209 11.02 17.37 -12.18
N GLU A 210 11.38 18.56 -12.65
CA GLU A 210 12.65 18.84 -13.31
C GLU A 210 13.40 19.95 -12.56
N GLY A 211 14.65 19.69 -12.19
CA GLY A 211 15.49 20.62 -11.43
C GLY A 211 16.62 21.20 -12.26
N THR A 212 16.86 22.52 -12.15
CA THR A 212 18.00 23.20 -12.78
C THR A 212 18.71 24.06 -11.75
N PHE A 213 20.02 23.88 -11.60
CA PHE A 213 20.86 24.68 -10.70
C PHE A 213 21.70 25.70 -11.49
N ASP A 214 21.63 26.95 -11.05
CA ASP A 214 22.46 28.05 -11.54
C ASP A 214 23.51 28.41 -10.47
N SER A 215 24.78 28.10 -10.74
CA SER A 215 25.89 28.35 -9.81
C SER A 215 26.22 29.83 -9.66
N ASP A 216 26.01 30.64 -10.70
CA ASP A 216 26.35 32.06 -10.68
C ASP A 216 25.29 32.87 -9.90
N ALA A 217 24.03 32.51 -10.10
CA ALA A 217 22.91 33.10 -9.36
C ALA A 217 22.69 32.48 -7.98
N GLN A 218 23.31 31.34 -7.69
CA GLN A 218 23.06 30.50 -6.50
C GLN A 218 21.57 30.19 -6.31
N THR A 219 20.92 29.79 -7.41
CA THR A 219 19.49 29.46 -7.42
C THR A 219 19.27 28.03 -7.90
N PHE A 220 18.22 27.39 -7.37
CA PHE A 220 17.71 26.13 -7.87
C PHE A 220 16.27 26.33 -8.33
N THR A 221 16.01 26.07 -9.61
CA THR A 221 14.68 26.14 -10.19
C THR A 221 14.09 24.74 -10.27
N LEU A 222 12.97 24.53 -9.60
CA LEU A 222 12.18 23.30 -9.68
C LEU A 222 10.94 23.58 -10.54
N THR A 223 10.86 22.95 -11.70
CA THR A 223 9.70 22.99 -12.59
C THR A 223 8.85 21.76 -12.37
N LEU A 224 7.59 21.97 -12.00
CA LEU A 224 6.60 20.93 -11.79
C LEU A 224 5.57 20.97 -12.92
N SER A 225 5.30 19.82 -13.54
CA SER A 225 4.28 19.67 -14.58
C SER A 225 3.33 18.54 -14.20
N GLN A 226 2.02 18.73 -14.39
CA GLN A 226 1.02 17.70 -14.10
C GLN A 226 0.25 17.30 -15.35
N SER A 227 -0.10 16.03 -15.40
CA SER A 227 -1.01 15.46 -16.40
C SER A 227 -1.84 14.35 -15.77
N CYS A 228 -3.02 14.08 -16.32
CA CYS A 228 -3.82 12.93 -15.90
C CYS A 228 -4.35 12.22 -17.15
N ALA A 229 -4.17 10.91 -17.22
CA ALA A 229 -4.64 10.12 -18.35
C ALA A 229 -6.16 10.09 -18.42
N ALA A 230 -6.71 9.96 -19.62
CA ALA A 230 -8.13 9.67 -19.81
C ALA A 230 -8.52 8.38 -19.08
N THR A 231 -9.71 8.37 -18.50
CA THR A 231 -10.33 7.20 -17.89
C THR A 231 -11.60 6.84 -18.65
N ALA A 232 -12.13 5.64 -18.44
CA ALA A 232 -13.32 5.16 -19.15
C ALA A 232 -14.54 6.09 -18.97
N ASP A 233 -14.65 6.76 -17.83
CA ASP A 233 -15.71 7.70 -17.49
C ASP A 233 -15.45 9.14 -17.94
N GLN A 234 -14.16 9.54 -18.12
CA GLN A 234 -13.78 10.92 -18.40
C GLN A 234 -12.60 11.00 -19.38
N ALA A 235 -12.87 11.44 -20.60
CA ALA A 235 -11.86 11.59 -21.67
C ALA A 235 -10.95 12.82 -21.48
N HIS A 236 -11.46 13.90 -20.87
CA HIS A 236 -10.72 15.15 -20.67
C HIS A 236 -10.45 15.39 -19.19
N LYS A 237 -9.23 15.83 -18.89
CA LYS A 237 -8.75 16.09 -17.53
C LYS A 237 -8.21 17.52 -17.41
N GLU A 238 -8.65 18.18 -16.37
CA GLU A 238 -8.21 19.53 -16.01
C GLU A 238 -7.13 19.45 -14.92
N PRO A 239 -6.24 20.45 -14.79
CA PRO A 239 -5.24 20.48 -13.73
C PRO A 239 -5.86 20.44 -12.33
N PHE A 240 -5.30 19.59 -11.46
CA PHE A 240 -5.63 19.52 -10.05
C PHE A 240 -4.91 20.62 -9.24
N VAL A 241 -5.31 20.83 -8.00
CA VAL A 241 -4.51 21.53 -6.98
C VAL A 241 -3.69 20.48 -6.25
N ILE A 242 -2.38 20.47 -6.46
CA ILE A 242 -1.47 19.47 -5.91
C ILE A 242 -0.52 20.13 -4.91
N PRO A 243 -0.62 19.85 -3.59
CA PRO A 243 0.39 20.25 -2.63
C PRO A 243 1.61 19.35 -2.75
N VAL A 244 2.78 19.94 -3.01
CA VAL A 244 4.05 19.24 -3.16
C VAL A 244 5.01 19.70 -2.06
N SER A 245 5.15 18.92 -1.01
CA SER A 245 6.09 19.19 0.06
C SER A 245 7.50 18.79 -0.36
N VAL A 246 8.44 19.74 -0.26
CA VAL A 246 9.80 19.58 -0.78
C VAL A 246 10.85 20.00 0.25
N GLY A 247 12.02 19.40 0.16
CA GLY A 247 13.24 19.81 0.82
C GLY A 247 14.42 19.68 -0.13
N LEU A 248 15.54 20.25 0.24
CA LEU A 248 16.78 20.19 -0.53
C LEU A 248 17.91 19.65 0.37
N LEU A 249 18.74 18.77 -0.16
CA LEU A 249 19.94 18.27 0.50
C LEU A 249 21.18 18.64 -0.32
N ASP A 250 22.28 18.94 0.34
CA ASP A 250 23.57 19.11 -0.34
C ASP A 250 24.19 17.75 -0.72
N ALA A 251 25.32 17.78 -1.39
CA ALA A 251 26.02 16.56 -1.82
C ALA A 251 26.51 15.66 -0.66
N ALA A 252 26.65 16.21 0.54
CA ALA A 252 26.99 15.45 1.74
C ALA A 252 25.75 14.91 2.48
N GLY A 253 24.53 15.25 1.99
CA GLY A 253 23.27 14.82 2.56
C GLY A 253 22.73 15.73 3.69
N TYR A 254 23.32 16.90 3.91
CA TYR A 254 22.80 17.84 4.89
C TYR A 254 21.64 18.66 4.31
N PRO A 255 20.58 18.91 5.11
CA PRO A 255 19.46 19.74 4.68
C PRO A 255 19.90 21.17 4.37
N ILE A 256 19.47 21.71 3.23
CA ILE A 256 19.64 23.11 2.83
C ILE A 256 18.36 23.88 3.22
N ALA A 257 18.54 25.08 3.78
CA ALA A 257 17.40 25.96 4.06
C ALA A 257 16.68 26.35 2.76
N VAL A 258 15.37 26.24 2.74
CA VAL A 258 14.53 26.53 1.56
C VAL A 258 13.91 27.91 1.67
N GLN A 259 14.19 28.76 0.67
CA GLN A 259 13.66 30.12 0.55
C GLN A 259 13.23 30.33 -0.91
N LEU A 260 11.97 30.61 -1.15
CA LEU A 260 11.51 30.94 -2.49
C LEU A 260 11.77 32.40 -2.84
N GLN A 261 12.05 32.65 -4.11
CA GLN A 261 12.24 33.98 -4.65
C GLN A 261 10.98 34.84 -4.42
N GLY A 262 11.20 36.05 -3.90
CA GLY A 262 10.11 37.01 -3.63
C GLY A 262 9.36 36.77 -2.30
N GLU A 263 9.69 35.75 -1.53
CA GLU A 263 9.14 35.59 -0.17
C GLU A 263 9.91 36.39 0.88
N ALA A 264 9.21 36.82 1.91
CA ALA A 264 9.85 37.43 3.06
C ALA A 264 10.77 36.43 3.77
N LYS A 265 11.96 36.89 4.17
CA LYS A 265 12.88 36.05 4.94
C LYS A 265 12.26 35.65 6.28
N THR A 266 12.27 34.36 6.56
CA THR A 266 11.84 33.83 7.86
C THR A 266 12.91 34.10 8.93
N GLN A 267 12.48 34.26 10.18
CA GLN A 267 13.42 34.47 11.31
C GLN A 267 14.26 33.22 11.59
N SER A 268 13.74 32.03 11.30
CA SER A 268 14.42 30.74 11.43
C SER A 268 14.47 30.04 10.08
N PRO A 269 15.60 29.34 9.75
CA PRO A 269 15.69 28.58 8.51
C PRO A 269 14.63 27.48 8.48
N GLN A 270 13.94 27.35 7.36
CA GLN A 270 13.03 26.25 7.08
C GLN A 270 13.72 25.24 6.16
N PHE A 271 13.55 23.95 6.41
CA PHE A 271 14.16 22.86 5.65
C PHE A 271 13.13 22.02 4.86
N SER A 272 11.88 22.44 4.92
CA SER A 272 10.77 21.88 4.16
C SER A 272 9.80 22.98 3.76
N LYS A 273 9.23 22.86 2.57
CA LYS A 273 8.26 23.82 2.03
C LYS A 273 7.20 23.09 1.23
N THR A 274 5.94 23.46 1.40
CA THR A 274 4.86 22.98 0.55
C THR A 274 4.65 23.96 -0.61
N LEU A 275 4.90 23.47 -1.83
CA LEU A 275 4.60 24.18 -3.07
C LEU A 275 3.17 23.82 -3.50
N VAL A 276 2.46 24.76 -4.10
CA VAL A 276 1.10 24.53 -4.61
C VAL A 276 1.11 24.62 -6.13
N LEU A 277 0.88 23.49 -6.79
CA LEU A 277 0.75 23.40 -8.24
C LEU A 277 -0.74 23.39 -8.59
N SER A 278 -1.24 24.47 -9.19
CA SER A 278 -2.62 24.60 -9.66
C SER A 278 -2.71 24.72 -11.19
N GLU A 279 -1.59 25.00 -11.85
CA GLU A 279 -1.46 25.09 -13.30
C GLU A 279 -0.98 23.73 -13.89
N ALA A 280 -1.04 23.61 -15.22
CA ALA A 280 -0.45 22.46 -15.90
C ALA A 280 1.07 22.37 -15.69
N THR A 281 1.74 23.53 -15.64
CA THR A 281 3.18 23.65 -15.38
C THR A 281 3.48 24.93 -14.60
N LYS A 282 4.37 24.83 -13.61
CA LYS A 282 4.85 25.97 -12.81
C LYS A 282 6.28 25.76 -12.34
N SER A 283 7.08 26.84 -12.41
CA SER A 283 8.45 26.85 -11.90
C SER A 283 8.51 27.58 -10.56
N PHE A 284 9.31 27.03 -9.65
CA PHE A 284 9.58 27.58 -8.33
C PHE A 284 11.09 27.79 -8.19
N VAL A 285 11.51 29.00 -7.87
CA VAL A 285 12.93 29.35 -7.76
C VAL A 285 13.32 29.44 -6.29
N PHE A 286 14.25 28.60 -5.86
CA PHE A 286 14.86 28.64 -4.54
C PHE A 286 16.14 29.49 -4.60
N GLU A 287 16.27 30.41 -3.66
CA GLU A 287 17.42 31.31 -3.53
C GLU A 287 18.41 30.82 -2.46
N ASN A 288 19.64 31.33 -2.52
CA ASN A 288 20.72 31.02 -1.58
C ASN A 288 21.10 29.54 -1.56
N VAL A 289 21.05 28.87 -2.71
CA VAL A 289 21.47 27.48 -2.90
C VAL A 289 22.94 27.48 -3.37
N ALA A 290 23.87 27.16 -2.47
CA ALA A 290 25.30 27.29 -2.71
C ALA A 290 25.90 26.21 -3.63
N SER A 291 25.26 25.05 -3.77
CA SER A 291 25.71 23.94 -4.62
C SER A 291 24.49 23.22 -5.21
N ALA A 292 24.71 22.45 -6.30
CA ALA A 292 23.65 21.64 -6.90
C ALA A 292 23.00 20.72 -5.85
N PRO A 293 21.70 20.89 -5.54
CA PRO A 293 21.05 20.12 -4.48
C PRO A 293 20.50 18.81 -5.00
N THR A 294 20.27 17.87 -4.08
CA THR A 294 19.40 16.71 -4.28
C THR A 294 18.00 17.08 -3.75
N PRO A 295 16.97 17.19 -4.60
CA PRO A 295 15.63 17.51 -4.16
C PRO A 295 14.95 16.29 -3.52
N SER A 296 14.37 16.50 -2.34
CA SER A 296 13.49 15.58 -1.64
C SER A 296 12.06 15.99 -1.94
N LEU A 297 11.33 15.22 -2.75
CA LEU A 297 10.04 15.59 -3.34
C LEU A 297 8.89 14.77 -2.74
N LEU A 298 7.70 15.37 -2.63
CA LEU A 298 6.50 14.75 -2.04
C LEU A 298 6.77 14.19 -0.63
N ARG A 299 7.44 14.97 0.21
CA ARG A 299 7.70 14.59 1.60
C ARG A 299 6.41 14.16 2.29
N ASN A 300 6.48 13.08 3.07
CA ASN A 300 5.33 12.45 3.71
C ASN A 300 4.19 12.09 2.72
N PHE A 301 4.51 11.91 1.44
CA PHE A 301 3.55 11.67 0.35
C PHE A 301 2.43 12.71 0.33
N SER A 302 2.77 13.98 0.18
CA SER A 302 1.88 15.13 0.33
C SER A 302 0.70 15.18 -0.66
N ALA A 303 0.70 14.36 -1.71
CA ALA A 303 -0.41 14.19 -2.65
C ALA A 303 -0.41 12.78 -3.29
N PRO A 304 -1.60 12.21 -3.60
CA PRO A 304 -1.73 10.90 -4.23
C PRO A 304 -1.48 10.97 -5.74
N VAL A 305 -0.21 11.07 -6.11
CA VAL A 305 0.24 11.23 -7.50
C VAL A 305 1.37 10.24 -7.83
N ASN A 306 1.52 9.94 -9.12
CA ASN A 306 2.70 9.27 -9.63
C ASN A 306 3.79 10.31 -9.91
N LEU A 307 4.87 10.28 -9.12
CA LEU A 307 6.01 11.18 -9.28
C LEU A 307 6.98 10.62 -10.32
N ASP A 308 7.26 11.42 -11.34
CA ASP A 308 8.35 11.23 -12.27
C ASP A 308 9.43 12.28 -12.00
N CYS A 309 10.66 11.85 -11.75
CA CYS A 309 11.82 12.73 -11.60
C CYS A 309 13.09 11.99 -12.02
N GLU A 310 14.01 12.72 -12.64
CA GLU A 310 15.29 12.19 -13.08
C GLU A 310 16.36 12.46 -12.01
N LEU A 311 16.40 11.62 -10.97
CA LEU A 311 17.50 11.60 -10.01
C LEU A 311 18.48 10.48 -10.36
N THR A 312 19.77 10.76 -10.19
CA THR A 312 20.83 9.76 -10.34
C THR A 312 20.76 8.71 -9.23
N GLU A 313 21.39 7.56 -9.45
CA GLU A 313 21.50 6.52 -8.41
C GLU A 313 22.17 7.05 -7.14
N GLU A 314 23.21 7.89 -7.29
CA GLU A 314 23.91 8.56 -6.18
C GLU A 314 22.97 9.49 -5.39
N GLN A 315 22.11 10.25 -6.07
CA GLN A 315 21.14 11.11 -5.41
C GLN A 315 20.09 10.30 -4.64
N TRP A 316 19.60 9.17 -5.20
CA TRP A 316 18.70 8.26 -4.49
C TRP A 316 19.37 7.63 -3.25
N LEU A 317 20.65 7.23 -3.35
CA LEU A 317 21.43 6.73 -2.23
C LEU A 317 21.63 7.82 -1.15
N THR A 318 21.85 9.07 -1.55
CA THR A 318 21.93 10.21 -0.63
C THR A 318 20.62 10.42 0.14
N LEU A 319 19.48 10.38 -0.54
CA LEU A 319 18.17 10.48 0.11
C LEU A 319 17.92 9.31 1.07
N LEU A 320 18.19 8.08 0.66
CA LEU A 320 18.03 6.89 1.49
C LEU A 320 18.86 6.98 2.79
N ALA A 321 20.07 7.50 2.69
CA ALA A 321 20.98 7.60 3.85
C ALA A 321 20.63 8.77 4.78
N ASN A 322 20.24 9.92 4.22
CA ASN A 322 20.33 11.19 4.93
C ASN A 322 19.05 12.02 4.97
N ASP A 323 17.99 11.70 4.16
CA ASP A 323 16.79 12.53 4.16
C ASP A 323 16.18 12.58 5.57
N PRO A 324 15.93 13.77 6.14
CA PRO A 324 15.24 13.89 7.42
C PRO A 324 13.78 13.42 7.36
N ASP A 325 13.15 13.41 6.16
CA ASP A 325 11.82 12.83 5.97
C ASP A 325 11.93 11.30 5.86
N ALA A 326 11.41 10.59 6.87
CA ALA A 326 11.51 9.15 6.94
C ALA A 326 10.74 8.43 5.82
N PHE A 327 9.60 9.02 5.35
CA PHE A 327 8.88 8.47 4.20
C PHE A 327 9.78 8.53 2.94
N ASN A 328 10.44 9.67 2.68
CA ASN A 328 11.31 9.82 1.52
C ASN A 328 12.59 8.96 1.58
N ARG A 329 13.09 8.67 2.78
CA ARG A 329 14.15 7.66 2.95
C ARG A 329 13.70 6.28 2.47
N TRP A 330 12.51 5.84 2.89
CA TRP A 330 11.91 4.60 2.42
C TRP A 330 11.68 4.62 0.90
N GLU A 331 11.10 5.72 0.40
CA GLU A 331 10.81 5.91 -1.03
C GLU A 331 12.07 5.78 -1.88
N ALA A 332 13.19 6.36 -1.46
CA ALA A 332 14.45 6.26 -2.17
C ALA A 332 14.93 4.81 -2.31
N GLY A 333 14.80 4.01 -1.24
CA GLY A 333 15.09 2.58 -1.29
C GLY A 333 14.19 1.81 -2.26
N GLN A 334 12.89 2.13 -2.25
CA GLN A 334 11.92 1.53 -3.19
C GLN A 334 12.23 1.91 -4.64
N ARG A 335 12.57 3.18 -4.91
CA ARG A 335 12.93 3.66 -6.26
C ARG A 335 14.17 2.97 -6.81
N LEU A 336 15.21 2.83 -6.00
CA LEU A 336 16.42 2.09 -6.37
C LEU A 336 16.10 0.63 -6.74
N ALA A 337 15.32 -0.05 -5.92
CA ALA A 337 14.93 -1.45 -6.17
C ALA A 337 14.04 -1.59 -7.43
N VAL A 338 13.07 -0.71 -7.63
CA VAL A 338 12.21 -0.70 -8.83
C VAL A 338 13.03 -0.42 -10.07
N GLN A 339 13.92 0.59 -10.06
CA GLN A 339 14.79 0.90 -11.21
C GLN A 339 15.71 -0.27 -11.56
N ALA A 340 16.25 -0.97 -10.56
CA ALA A 340 17.05 -2.18 -10.81
C ALA A 340 16.22 -3.28 -11.50
N ALA A 341 15.01 -3.56 -10.98
CA ALA A 341 14.10 -4.54 -11.57
C ALA A 341 13.70 -4.15 -13.01
N LEU A 342 13.34 -2.89 -13.25
CA LEU A 342 12.92 -2.42 -14.59
C LEU A 342 14.08 -2.44 -15.59
N ARG A 343 15.28 -2.02 -15.21
CA ARG A 343 16.48 -2.13 -16.07
C ARG A 343 16.73 -3.57 -16.47
N PHE A 344 16.61 -4.49 -15.51
CA PHE A 344 16.81 -5.92 -15.71
C PHE A 344 15.76 -6.53 -16.65
N ILE A 345 14.49 -6.23 -16.44
CA ILE A 345 13.37 -6.71 -17.27
C ILE A 345 13.50 -6.17 -18.70
N ARG A 346 13.73 -4.86 -18.88
CA ARG A 346 13.85 -4.21 -20.18
C ARG A 346 15.09 -4.66 -20.96
N GLY A 347 16.17 -4.96 -20.25
CA GLY A 347 17.40 -5.54 -20.82
C GLY A 347 17.29 -7.02 -21.22
N GLN A 348 16.17 -7.67 -20.91
CA GLN A 348 15.94 -9.11 -21.14
C GLN A 348 17.03 -10.00 -20.54
N HIS A 349 17.57 -9.58 -19.40
CA HIS A 349 18.58 -10.33 -18.67
C HIS A 349 18.01 -11.58 -18.01
N ASN A 350 18.87 -12.55 -17.71
CA ASN A 350 18.47 -13.81 -17.08
C ASN A 350 18.66 -13.78 -15.56
N PRO A 351 17.58 -13.73 -14.74
CA PRO A 351 17.69 -13.64 -13.29
C PRO A 351 18.27 -14.90 -12.61
N LYS A 352 18.43 -16.00 -13.35
CA LYS A 352 19.09 -17.22 -12.84
C LYS A 352 20.61 -17.15 -12.91
N THR A 353 21.18 -16.28 -13.73
CA THR A 353 22.63 -16.23 -13.99
C THR A 353 23.24 -14.86 -13.77
N GLU A 354 22.43 -13.82 -13.68
CA GLU A 354 22.88 -12.43 -13.55
C GLU A 354 22.28 -11.78 -12.30
N ALA A 355 23.06 -10.90 -11.65
CA ALA A 355 22.62 -10.16 -10.49
C ALA A 355 21.67 -9.02 -10.88
N VAL A 356 20.54 -8.88 -10.18
CA VAL A 356 19.57 -7.82 -10.39
C VAL A 356 19.94 -6.56 -9.61
N LEU A 357 20.31 -6.72 -8.34
CA LEU A 357 20.67 -5.64 -7.43
C LEU A 357 22.16 -5.32 -7.53
N GLY A 358 22.46 -4.02 -7.66
CA GLY A 358 23.85 -3.53 -7.67
C GLY A 358 24.51 -3.57 -6.29
N SER A 359 25.85 -3.52 -6.28
CA SER A 359 26.68 -3.52 -5.05
C SER A 359 26.31 -2.37 -4.12
N ASP A 360 26.03 -1.19 -4.66
CA ASP A 360 25.78 0.02 -3.89
C ASP A 360 24.42 -0.06 -3.16
N TYR A 361 23.40 -0.62 -3.84
CA TYR A 361 22.13 -0.92 -3.20
C TYR A 361 22.29 -1.94 -2.04
N LEU A 362 23.01 -3.03 -2.27
CA LEU A 362 23.27 -4.04 -1.24
C LEU A 362 24.03 -3.47 -0.05
N GLN A 363 25.02 -2.59 -0.31
CA GLN A 363 25.74 -1.88 0.74
C GLN A 363 24.84 -0.91 1.51
N ALA A 364 23.95 -0.18 0.81
CA ALA A 364 22.97 0.69 1.46
C ALA A 364 22.01 -0.11 2.36
N MET A 365 21.53 -1.27 1.93
CA MET A 365 20.68 -2.14 2.76
C MET A 365 21.44 -2.67 3.98
N ARG A 366 22.73 -3.00 3.84
CA ARG A 366 23.59 -3.37 4.96
C ARG A 366 23.71 -2.25 5.99
N LEU A 367 23.88 -1.01 5.53
CA LEU A 367 23.96 0.15 6.41
C LEU A 367 22.64 0.41 7.13
N VAL A 368 21.51 0.28 6.44
CA VAL A 368 20.17 0.39 7.05
C VAL A 368 19.98 -0.67 8.15
N LEU A 369 20.31 -1.94 7.85
CA LEU A 369 20.12 -3.05 8.80
C LEU A 369 20.96 -2.85 10.07
N ASN A 370 22.20 -2.37 9.91
CA ASN A 370 23.12 -2.11 11.01
C ASN A 370 23.00 -0.72 11.65
N HIS A 371 22.12 0.15 11.15
CA HIS A 371 22.01 1.52 11.64
C HIS A 371 21.57 1.55 13.12
N PRO A 372 22.29 2.24 14.01
CA PRO A 372 21.99 2.20 15.45
C PRO A 372 20.69 2.91 15.82
N ASP A 373 20.34 4.01 15.12
CA ASP A 373 19.25 4.91 15.49
C ASP A 373 17.94 4.63 14.75
N LEU A 374 17.95 3.76 13.73
CA LEU A 374 16.72 3.35 13.06
C LEU A 374 16.02 2.24 13.86
N ASP A 375 14.74 2.41 14.15
CA ASP A 375 13.99 1.37 14.84
C ASP A 375 13.65 0.18 13.92
N SER A 376 13.25 -0.93 14.54
CA SER A 376 13.04 -2.20 13.85
C SER A 376 11.88 -2.15 12.84
N ALA A 377 10.82 -1.36 13.09
CA ALA A 377 9.69 -1.24 12.19
C ALA A 377 10.10 -0.53 10.89
N PHE A 378 10.84 0.56 11.00
CA PHE A 378 11.32 1.30 9.83
C PHE A 378 12.34 0.48 9.03
N LYS A 379 13.28 -0.22 9.70
CA LYS A 379 14.22 -1.13 9.03
C LYS A 379 13.49 -2.21 8.21
N GLU A 380 12.49 -2.84 8.81
CA GLU A 380 11.72 -3.89 8.13
C GLU A 380 11.08 -3.35 6.84
N LEU A 381 10.46 -2.17 6.90
CA LEU A 381 9.83 -1.56 5.72
C LEU A 381 10.83 -1.17 4.63
N VAL A 382 11.99 -0.62 4.99
CA VAL A 382 13.03 -0.25 3.99
C VAL A 382 13.62 -1.50 3.33
N LEU A 383 13.79 -2.59 4.07
CA LEU A 383 14.34 -3.85 3.58
C LEU A 383 13.28 -4.70 2.83
N THR A 384 12.00 -4.36 2.95
CA THR A 384 10.93 -5.00 2.18
C THR A 384 10.99 -4.55 0.73
N LEU A 385 11.26 -5.49 -0.18
CA LEU A 385 11.28 -5.23 -1.63
C LEU A 385 9.91 -4.79 -2.16
N PRO A 386 9.87 -3.98 -3.23
CA PRO A 386 8.64 -3.66 -3.94
C PRO A 386 7.85 -4.92 -4.31
N SER A 387 6.52 -4.84 -4.26
CA SER A 387 5.66 -5.95 -4.68
C SER A 387 5.70 -6.15 -6.18
N GLU A 388 5.38 -7.38 -6.64
CA GLU A 388 5.24 -7.69 -8.06
C GLU A 388 4.20 -6.78 -8.74
N THR A 389 3.11 -6.46 -8.05
CA THR A 389 2.08 -5.53 -8.53
C THR A 389 2.65 -4.13 -8.75
N TYR A 390 3.43 -3.61 -7.79
CA TYR A 390 4.01 -2.27 -7.92
C TYR A 390 5.05 -2.19 -9.06
N ILE A 391 5.87 -3.23 -9.22
CA ILE A 391 6.82 -3.33 -10.37
C ILE A 391 6.03 -3.39 -11.68
N SER A 392 4.97 -4.21 -11.75
CA SER A 392 4.12 -4.38 -12.92
C SER A 392 3.44 -3.08 -13.36
N GLU A 393 3.02 -2.25 -12.40
CA GLU A 393 2.39 -0.95 -12.73
C GLU A 393 3.37 0.04 -13.39
N GLN A 394 4.68 -0.16 -13.28
CA GLN A 394 5.71 0.64 -13.95
C GLN A 394 6.06 0.17 -15.38
N LEU A 395 5.45 -0.92 -15.84
CA LEU A 395 5.66 -1.49 -17.18
C LEU A 395 4.46 -1.16 -18.08
N GLU A 396 4.70 -0.94 -19.37
CA GLU A 396 3.64 -0.77 -20.38
C GLU A 396 2.97 -2.10 -20.72
N SER A 397 3.76 -3.17 -20.84
CA SER A 397 3.32 -4.54 -21.06
C SER A 397 3.99 -5.45 -20.04
N VAL A 398 3.20 -6.29 -19.39
CA VAL A 398 3.62 -7.10 -18.23
C VAL A 398 3.70 -8.57 -18.61
N ASP A 399 4.91 -9.14 -18.53
CA ASP A 399 5.08 -10.58 -18.38
C ASP A 399 5.14 -10.91 -16.89
N PRO A 400 4.08 -11.49 -16.31
CA PRO A 400 4.02 -11.73 -14.86
C PRO A 400 5.08 -12.73 -14.38
N GLN A 401 5.45 -13.70 -15.22
CA GLN A 401 6.46 -14.71 -14.86
C GLN A 401 7.86 -14.10 -14.83
N GLN A 402 8.15 -13.16 -15.73
CA GLN A 402 9.41 -12.41 -15.70
C GLN A 402 9.51 -11.52 -14.47
N VAL A 403 8.45 -10.78 -14.14
CA VAL A 403 8.39 -9.94 -12.92
C VAL A 403 8.61 -10.79 -11.68
N HIS A 404 7.92 -11.94 -11.57
CA HIS A 404 8.07 -12.90 -10.48
C HIS A 404 9.51 -13.38 -10.34
N ALA A 405 10.10 -13.87 -11.44
CA ALA A 405 11.47 -14.38 -11.44
C ALA A 405 12.50 -13.33 -11.02
N VAL A 406 12.36 -12.10 -11.51
CA VAL A 406 13.25 -10.98 -11.15
C VAL A 406 13.12 -10.64 -9.66
N ARG A 407 11.90 -10.52 -9.14
CA ARG A 407 11.69 -10.21 -7.72
C ARG A 407 12.20 -11.32 -6.79
N GLU A 408 12.01 -12.59 -7.14
CA GLU A 408 12.56 -13.71 -6.37
C GLU A 408 14.09 -13.72 -6.40
N ALA A 409 14.71 -13.38 -7.54
CA ALA A 409 16.17 -13.22 -7.64
C ALA A 409 16.68 -12.07 -6.74
N MET A 410 16.00 -10.93 -6.72
CA MET A 410 16.35 -9.82 -5.80
C MET A 410 16.28 -10.27 -4.34
N ARG A 411 15.22 -11.00 -3.96
CA ARG A 411 15.04 -11.51 -2.59
C ARG A 411 16.15 -12.48 -2.21
N LEU A 412 16.49 -13.40 -3.09
CA LEU A 412 17.58 -14.36 -2.86
C LEU A 412 18.94 -13.63 -2.76
N GLN A 413 19.16 -12.65 -3.60
CA GLN A 413 20.40 -11.85 -3.59
C GLN A 413 20.57 -11.10 -2.27
N LEU A 414 19.51 -10.48 -1.72
CA LEU A 414 19.51 -9.88 -0.37
C LEU A 414 19.77 -10.92 0.72
N ALA A 415 19.13 -12.08 0.62
CA ALA A 415 19.29 -13.16 1.59
C ALA A 415 20.75 -13.63 1.67
N LEU A 416 21.38 -13.86 0.51
CA LEU A 416 22.76 -14.34 0.43
C LEU A 416 23.80 -13.27 0.78
N SER A 417 23.59 -12.02 0.32
CA SER A 417 24.58 -10.95 0.49
C SER A 417 24.67 -10.41 1.92
N LEU A 418 23.63 -10.60 2.73
CA LEU A 418 23.52 -10.03 4.08
C LEU A 418 23.37 -11.12 5.16
N GLN A 419 23.87 -12.34 4.95
CA GLN A 419 23.64 -13.47 5.86
C GLN A 419 24.11 -13.21 7.30
N SER A 420 25.30 -12.61 7.47
CA SER A 420 25.83 -12.30 8.80
C SER A 420 25.00 -11.24 9.52
N GLU A 421 24.55 -10.24 8.77
CA GLU A 421 23.69 -9.17 9.28
C GLU A 421 22.30 -9.70 9.63
N TRP A 422 21.73 -10.57 8.79
CA TRP A 422 20.46 -11.24 9.09
C TRP A 422 20.54 -12.10 10.36
N GLN A 423 21.65 -12.81 10.54
CA GLN A 423 21.87 -13.60 11.77
C GLN A 423 21.92 -12.71 13.01
N ALA A 424 22.72 -11.64 13.00
CA ALA A 424 22.79 -10.68 14.09
C ALA A 424 21.42 -10.02 14.34
N CYS A 425 20.73 -9.63 13.28
CA CYS A 425 19.40 -9.04 13.33
C CYS A 425 18.37 -9.97 13.99
N TYR A 426 18.36 -11.25 13.62
CA TYR A 426 17.46 -12.25 14.22
C TYR A 426 17.68 -12.36 15.73
N GLU A 427 18.93 -12.49 16.18
CA GLU A 427 19.26 -12.64 17.60
C GLU A 427 18.95 -11.38 18.42
N LEU A 428 19.27 -10.19 17.89
CA LEU A 428 19.06 -8.91 18.59
C LEU A 428 17.59 -8.48 18.70
N ASN A 429 16.73 -8.95 17.80
CA ASN A 429 15.32 -8.56 17.76
C ASN A 429 14.37 -9.63 18.37
N ARG A 430 14.88 -10.65 19.04
CA ARG A 430 14.04 -11.59 19.78
C ARG A 430 13.43 -10.93 20.99
N VAL A 431 12.10 -11.01 21.11
CA VAL A 431 11.37 -10.47 22.25
C VAL A 431 11.19 -11.58 23.30
N MET A 432 11.77 -11.35 24.48
CA MET A 432 11.69 -12.28 25.59
C MET A 432 10.64 -11.84 26.61
N GLY A 433 10.06 -12.80 27.35
CA GLY A 433 9.10 -12.51 28.41
C GLY A 433 7.64 -12.66 27.97
N ALA A 434 6.74 -12.01 28.70
CA ALA A 434 5.31 -12.03 28.38
C ALA A 434 5.00 -11.33 27.05
N TYR A 435 4.04 -11.85 26.31
CA TYR A 435 3.62 -11.22 25.06
C TYR A 435 2.96 -9.86 25.32
N SER A 436 3.33 -8.89 24.48
CA SER A 436 2.67 -7.59 24.40
C SER A 436 2.59 -7.18 22.92
N PRO A 437 1.43 -6.70 22.43
CA PRO A 437 1.27 -6.19 21.06
C PRO A 437 1.71 -4.72 20.92
N ASP A 438 2.48 -4.19 21.87
CA ASP A 438 3.02 -2.84 21.75
C ASP A 438 3.90 -2.68 20.48
N ALA A 439 3.94 -1.48 19.95
CA ALA A 439 4.59 -1.21 18.66
C ALA A 439 6.08 -1.56 18.66
N GLY A 440 6.81 -1.33 19.78
CA GLY A 440 8.23 -1.67 19.86
C GLY A 440 8.50 -3.17 19.83
N SER A 441 7.71 -3.96 20.58
CA SER A 441 7.79 -5.42 20.58
C SER A 441 7.35 -6.01 19.24
N SER A 442 6.27 -5.48 18.65
CA SER A 442 5.76 -5.90 17.34
C SER A 442 6.78 -5.63 16.23
N ALA A 443 7.43 -4.46 16.24
CA ALA A 443 8.50 -4.08 15.32
C ALA A 443 9.68 -5.07 15.37
N LYS A 444 10.12 -5.44 16.57
CA LYS A 444 11.19 -6.42 16.75
C LYS A 444 10.79 -7.79 16.22
N ARG A 445 9.57 -8.27 16.50
CA ARG A 445 9.09 -9.55 15.96
C ARG A 445 8.98 -9.54 14.43
N ALA A 446 8.53 -8.43 13.83
CA ALA A 446 8.46 -8.28 12.37
C ALA A 446 9.85 -8.39 11.74
N LEU A 447 10.81 -7.61 12.24
CA LEU A 447 12.18 -7.61 11.72
C LEU A 447 12.89 -8.95 11.96
N SER A 448 12.71 -9.57 13.13
CA SER A 448 13.23 -10.91 13.44
C SER A 448 12.62 -11.98 12.53
N GLY A 449 11.32 -11.91 12.24
CA GLY A 449 10.62 -12.80 11.32
C GLY A 449 11.13 -12.67 9.88
N MET A 450 11.36 -11.43 9.42
CA MET A 450 12.01 -11.17 8.13
C MET A 450 13.41 -11.80 8.07
N ALA A 451 14.23 -11.55 9.07
CA ALA A 451 15.59 -12.11 9.15
C ALA A 451 15.58 -13.65 9.10
N LEU A 452 14.69 -14.29 9.86
CA LEU A 452 14.53 -15.75 9.84
C LEU A 452 14.14 -16.27 8.45
N SER A 453 13.25 -15.56 7.75
CA SER A 453 12.83 -15.89 6.39
C SER A 453 13.98 -15.78 5.38
N MET A 454 14.81 -14.73 5.48
CA MET A 454 15.99 -14.54 4.62
C MET A 454 17.05 -15.63 4.90
N LEU A 455 17.28 -15.97 6.15
CA LEU A 455 18.22 -17.03 6.55
C LEU A 455 17.77 -18.43 6.10
N CYS A 456 16.47 -18.73 6.19
CA CYS A 456 15.93 -19.98 5.65
C CYS A 456 16.05 -20.05 4.13
N LEU A 457 15.79 -18.94 3.43
CA LEU A 457 15.93 -18.86 1.97
C LEU A 457 17.38 -19.10 1.52
N ALA A 458 18.34 -18.43 2.17
CA ALA A 458 19.77 -18.63 1.92
C ALA A 458 20.19 -20.09 2.17
N ALA A 459 19.78 -20.67 3.30
CA ALA A 459 20.07 -22.04 3.66
C ALA A 459 19.55 -23.05 2.63
N VAL A 460 18.32 -22.88 2.15
CA VAL A 460 17.74 -23.73 1.10
C VAL A 460 18.56 -23.64 -0.19
N HIS A 461 18.95 -22.43 -0.59
CA HIS A 461 19.79 -22.23 -1.78
C HIS A 461 21.16 -22.90 -1.65
N GLU A 462 21.77 -22.86 -0.47
CA GLU A 462 23.07 -23.50 -0.16
C GLU A 462 22.96 -25.00 0.13
N GLY A 463 21.77 -25.58 0.11
CA GLY A 463 21.54 -27.00 0.40
C GLY A 463 21.77 -27.37 1.87
N THR A 464 21.59 -26.42 2.81
CA THR A 464 21.74 -26.66 4.24
C THR A 464 20.40 -26.59 4.95
N SER A 465 20.25 -27.29 6.09
CA SER A 465 19.01 -27.29 6.89
C SER A 465 19.20 -26.63 8.28
N VAL A 466 20.29 -25.90 8.50
CA VAL A 466 20.57 -25.31 9.83
C VAL A 466 19.47 -24.34 10.22
N TRP A 467 19.20 -23.33 9.38
CA TRP A 467 18.17 -22.33 9.65
C TRP A 467 16.75 -22.87 9.55
N PRO A 468 16.38 -23.73 8.58
CA PRO A 468 15.09 -24.39 8.59
C PRO A 468 14.82 -25.23 9.86
N ASN A 469 15.82 -25.93 10.41
CA ASN A 469 15.67 -26.63 11.69
C ASN A 469 15.48 -25.65 12.87
N LYS A 470 16.24 -24.54 12.91
CA LYS A 470 16.03 -23.48 13.90
C LYS A 470 14.62 -22.87 13.79
N ALA A 471 14.10 -22.64 12.56
CA ALA A 471 12.75 -22.15 12.34
C ALA A 471 11.69 -23.15 12.83
N LEU A 472 11.85 -24.43 12.57
CA LEU A 472 10.95 -25.47 13.09
C LEU A 472 10.98 -25.51 14.63
N GLN A 473 12.16 -25.35 15.24
CA GLN A 473 12.27 -25.30 16.70
C GLN A 473 11.61 -24.02 17.26
N ALA A 474 11.86 -22.85 16.64
CA ALA A 474 11.20 -21.60 17.01
C ALA A 474 9.67 -21.70 16.89
N PHE A 475 9.17 -22.37 15.85
CA PHE A 475 7.74 -22.68 15.69
C PHE A 475 7.18 -23.48 16.88
N LYS A 476 7.90 -24.51 17.32
CA LYS A 476 7.47 -25.37 18.44
C LYS A 476 7.50 -24.65 19.78
N ASP A 477 8.53 -23.85 20.00
CA ASP A 477 8.79 -23.14 21.26
C ASP A 477 8.00 -21.83 21.40
N ALA A 478 7.37 -21.35 20.35
CA ALA A 478 6.66 -20.08 20.36
C ALA A 478 5.49 -20.06 21.37
N HIS A 479 5.42 -18.98 22.15
CA HIS A 479 4.37 -18.75 23.15
C HIS A 479 3.27 -17.79 22.68
N ASN A 480 3.42 -17.21 21.49
CA ASN A 480 2.45 -16.33 20.86
C ASN A 480 2.31 -16.66 19.38
N MET A 481 1.20 -16.21 18.79
CA MET A 481 0.90 -16.48 17.38
C MET A 481 1.86 -15.79 16.43
N THR A 482 2.32 -14.56 16.72
CA THR A 482 3.23 -13.83 15.82
C THR A 482 4.53 -14.59 15.61
N ASP A 483 5.22 -14.99 16.68
CA ASP A 483 6.47 -15.73 16.59
C ASP A 483 6.26 -17.11 15.92
N ARG A 484 5.18 -17.79 16.28
CA ARG A 484 4.83 -19.10 15.68
C ARG A 484 4.57 -18.97 14.18
N PHE A 485 3.81 -17.97 13.79
CA PHE A 485 3.44 -17.76 12.38
C PHE A 485 4.62 -17.24 11.57
N ASN A 486 5.47 -16.37 12.11
CA ASN A 486 6.72 -15.95 11.46
C ASN A 486 7.64 -17.13 11.16
N ALA A 487 7.79 -18.06 12.10
CA ALA A 487 8.58 -19.27 11.89
C ALA A 487 7.96 -20.19 10.81
N LEU A 488 6.63 -20.32 10.80
CA LEU A 488 5.92 -21.06 9.77
C LEU A 488 6.08 -20.41 8.38
N ILE A 489 5.94 -19.09 8.30
CA ILE A 489 6.17 -18.30 7.08
C ILE A 489 7.59 -18.57 6.55
N ALA A 490 8.61 -18.50 7.39
CA ALA A 490 10.00 -18.71 6.98
C ALA A 490 10.22 -20.08 6.33
N LEU A 491 9.60 -21.13 6.85
CA LEU A 491 9.66 -22.48 6.28
C LEU A 491 8.90 -22.56 4.94
N VAL A 492 7.68 -22.03 4.89
CA VAL A 492 6.82 -22.13 3.70
C VAL A 492 7.39 -21.33 2.54
N ILE A 493 7.77 -20.06 2.77
CA ILE A 493 8.26 -19.19 1.68
C ILE A 493 9.68 -19.57 1.23
N SER A 494 10.50 -20.21 2.07
CA SER A 494 11.78 -20.75 1.62
C SER A 494 11.63 -22.02 0.77
N GLY A 495 10.51 -22.72 0.90
CA GLY A 495 10.23 -23.96 0.18
C GLY A 495 10.96 -25.18 0.76
N HIS A 496 11.39 -25.14 2.01
CA HIS A 496 12.06 -26.26 2.66
C HIS A 496 11.05 -27.38 3.02
N GLU A 497 11.44 -28.63 2.91
CA GLU A 497 10.58 -29.81 3.19
C GLU A 497 9.96 -29.85 4.59
N LEU A 498 10.61 -29.25 5.59
CA LEU A 498 10.08 -29.09 6.95
C LEU A 498 8.80 -28.25 7.01
N ALA A 499 8.48 -27.46 5.97
CA ALA A 499 7.21 -26.75 5.86
C ALA A 499 6.01 -27.69 5.94
N ILE A 500 6.09 -28.88 5.35
CA ILE A 500 5.03 -29.90 5.36
C ILE A 500 4.71 -30.31 6.80
N GLN A 501 5.76 -30.63 7.58
CA GLN A 501 5.60 -30.97 8.99
C GLN A 501 5.04 -29.82 9.82
N ALA A 502 5.56 -28.61 9.61
CA ALA A 502 5.12 -27.41 10.36
C ALA A 502 3.65 -27.06 10.05
N LEU A 503 3.22 -27.13 8.79
CA LEU A 503 1.83 -26.92 8.38
C LEU A 503 0.88 -27.95 9.00
N ALA A 504 1.28 -29.23 9.04
CA ALA A 504 0.48 -30.29 9.69
C ALA A 504 0.35 -30.05 11.19
N LEU A 505 1.45 -29.68 11.87
CA LEU A 505 1.43 -29.37 13.30
C LEU A 505 0.58 -28.11 13.59
N PHE A 506 0.69 -27.07 12.76
CA PHE A 506 -0.10 -25.86 12.90
C PHE A 506 -1.60 -26.15 12.79
N HIS A 507 -2.00 -26.90 11.76
CA HIS A 507 -3.39 -27.32 11.60
C HIS A 507 -3.88 -28.15 12.81
N ALA A 508 -3.10 -29.11 13.27
CA ALA A 508 -3.47 -29.97 14.42
C ALA A 508 -3.66 -29.15 15.72
N LEU A 509 -2.81 -28.14 15.94
CA LEU A 509 -2.89 -27.25 17.10
C LEU A 509 -4.13 -26.33 17.08
N PHE A 510 -4.54 -25.87 15.90
CA PHE A 510 -5.51 -24.78 15.74
C PHE A 510 -6.76 -25.17 14.94
N LYS A 511 -7.03 -26.44 14.71
CA LYS A 511 -8.17 -26.90 13.88
C LYS A 511 -9.55 -26.37 14.31
N ASN A 512 -9.70 -25.97 15.58
CA ASN A 512 -10.94 -25.43 16.11
C ASN A 512 -10.98 -23.89 16.11
N GLU A 513 -9.89 -23.23 15.68
CA GLU A 513 -9.74 -21.78 15.67
C GLU A 513 -9.92 -21.25 14.24
N ALA A 514 -11.15 -20.87 13.88
CA ALA A 514 -11.51 -20.54 12.50
C ALA A 514 -10.61 -19.47 11.88
N LEU A 515 -10.27 -18.39 12.61
CA LEU A 515 -9.41 -17.31 12.12
C LEU A 515 -7.94 -17.76 11.95
N VAL A 516 -7.47 -18.71 12.72
CA VAL A 516 -6.13 -19.29 12.57
C VAL A 516 -6.08 -20.21 11.35
N ILE A 517 -7.12 -21.00 11.14
CA ILE A 517 -7.25 -21.84 9.94
C ILE A 517 -7.37 -21.01 8.67
N ASP A 518 -7.98 -19.83 8.73
CA ASP A 518 -7.93 -18.86 7.61
C ASP A 518 -6.48 -18.47 7.26
N LYS A 519 -5.63 -18.22 8.25
CA LYS A 519 -4.19 -17.95 8.04
C LYS A 519 -3.46 -19.14 7.40
N TRP A 520 -3.79 -20.35 7.84
CA TRP A 520 -3.21 -21.59 7.30
C TRP A 520 -3.52 -21.79 5.82
N PHE A 521 -4.76 -21.52 5.40
CA PHE A 521 -5.14 -21.54 3.98
C PHE A 521 -4.44 -20.42 3.20
N GLY A 522 -4.46 -19.19 3.74
CA GLY A 522 -3.90 -18.02 3.06
C GLY A 522 -2.40 -18.14 2.81
N LEU A 523 -1.64 -18.62 3.80
CA LEU A 523 -0.20 -18.77 3.67
C LEU A 523 0.18 -19.74 2.55
N GLN A 524 -0.51 -20.86 2.42
CA GLN A 524 -0.22 -21.85 1.38
C GLN A 524 -0.60 -21.32 -0.02
N ALA A 525 -1.70 -20.57 -0.13
CA ALA A 525 -2.14 -20.01 -1.40
C ALA A 525 -1.28 -18.82 -1.87
N SER A 526 -0.67 -18.07 -0.95
CA SER A 526 0.19 -16.92 -1.24
C SER A 526 1.69 -17.22 -1.26
N ALA A 527 2.09 -18.48 -1.03
CA ALA A 527 3.48 -18.89 -1.11
C ALA A 527 4.04 -18.68 -2.53
N PRO A 528 5.33 -18.31 -2.68
CA PRO A 528 5.95 -18.15 -4.00
C PRO A 528 5.80 -19.42 -4.83
N ASP A 529 5.33 -19.25 -6.07
CA ASP A 529 5.18 -20.39 -6.97
C ASP A 529 6.55 -20.92 -7.43
N ARG A 530 6.71 -22.23 -7.37
CA ARG A 530 7.88 -22.94 -7.88
C ARG A 530 7.38 -24.05 -8.77
N ASP A 531 7.74 -23.96 -10.05
CA ASP A 531 7.39 -24.97 -11.05
C ASP A 531 5.88 -25.30 -11.16
N GLY A 532 5.02 -24.33 -10.88
CA GLY A 532 3.57 -24.45 -11.02
C GLY A 532 2.87 -25.23 -9.91
N HIS A 533 3.50 -25.41 -8.74
CA HIS A 533 2.96 -26.25 -7.68
C HIS A 533 1.82 -25.63 -6.85
N ILE A 534 1.66 -24.30 -6.88
CA ILE A 534 0.67 -23.64 -6.00
C ILE A 534 -0.78 -23.94 -6.42
N LEU A 535 -1.10 -23.91 -7.71
CA LEU A 535 -2.48 -24.21 -8.15
C LEU A 535 -2.95 -25.64 -7.78
N PRO A 536 -2.15 -26.71 -7.96
CA PRO A 536 -2.47 -28.03 -7.43
C PRO A 536 -2.76 -28.03 -5.94
N ILE A 537 -1.93 -27.34 -5.13
CA ILE A 537 -2.14 -27.22 -3.67
C ILE A 537 -3.46 -26.50 -3.37
N VAL A 538 -3.74 -25.38 -4.03
CA VAL A 538 -5.00 -24.62 -3.86
C VAL A 538 -6.22 -25.50 -4.20
N ARG A 539 -6.17 -26.26 -5.29
CA ARG A 539 -7.24 -27.21 -5.65
C ARG A 539 -7.44 -28.32 -4.62
N GLN A 540 -6.35 -28.84 -4.06
CA GLN A 540 -6.41 -29.84 -2.98
C GLN A 540 -7.01 -29.21 -1.71
N LEU A 541 -6.61 -28.00 -1.35
CA LEU A 541 -7.13 -27.28 -0.18
C LEU A 541 -8.62 -26.95 -0.30
N MET A 542 -9.15 -26.77 -1.50
CA MET A 542 -10.60 -26.62 -1.70
C MET A 542 -11.40 -27.87 -1.35
N GLN A 543 -10.77 -29.04 -1.36
CA GLN A 543 -11.38 -30.32 -0.96
C GLN A 543 -11.16 -30.63 0.54
N HIS A 544 -10.45 -29.75 1.25
CA HIS A 544 -10.17 -29.97 2.66
C HIS A 544 -11.47 -29.83 3.50
N PRO A 545 -11.71 -30.71 4.50
CA PRO A 545 -12.93 -30.68 5.33
C PRO A 545 -13.20 -29.32 5.99
N ASP A 546 -12.16 -28.57 6.31
CA ASP A 546 -12.28 -27.25 6.93
C ASP A 546 -12.52 -26.11 5.92
N PHE A 547 -12.48 -26.39 4.61
CA PHE A 547 -12.81 -25.40 3.59
C PHE A 547 -14.32 -25.29 3.43
N ASN A 548 -14.81 -24.04 3.47
CA ASN A 548 -16.22 -23.75 3.23
C ASN A 548 -16.36 -22.47 2.38
N LEU A 549 -16.75 -22.63 1.14
CA LEU A 549 -16.92 -21.54 0.18
C LEU A 549 -18.00 -20.53 0.60
N ARG A 550 -18.98 -20.95 1.41
CA ARG A 550 -20.03 -20.07 1.92
C ARG A 550 -19.56 -19.14 3.04
N ASN A 551 -18.41 -19.42 3.65
CA ASN A 551 -17.79 -18.52 4.62
C ASN A 551 -16.94 -17.48 3.89
N PRO A 552 -17.30 -16.18 3.91
CA PRO A 552 -16.56 -15.15 3.18
C PRO A 552 -15.09 -15.03 3.59
N ASN A 553 -14.76 -15.15 4.87
CA ASN A 553 -13.38 -15.12 5.34
C ASN A 553 -12.57 -16.28 4.78
N ARG A 554 -13.16 -17.51 4.77
CA ARG A 554 -12.52 -18.71 4.26
C ARG A 554 -12.32 -18.65 2.74
N ALA A 555 -13.33 -18.17 2.00
CA ALA A 555 -13.22 -17.96 0.56
C ALA A 555 -12.10 -16.95 0.22
N ARG A 556 -12.01 -15.85 0.97
CA ARG A 556 -10.93 -14.88 0.80
C ARG A 556 -9.56 -15.47 1.12
N SER A 557 -9.41 -16.18 2.22
CA SER A 557 -8.13 -16.69 2.67
C SER A 557 -7.51 -17.70 1.68
N LEU A 558 -8.30 -18.46 0.95
CA LEU A 558 -7.78 -19.39 -0.06
C LEU A 558 -7.79 -18.80 -1.46
N ILE A 559 -8.99 -18.40 -1.94
CA ILE A 559 -9.18 -18.06 -3.35
C ILE A 559 -8.58 -16.69 -3.70
N PHE A 560 -8.83 -15.67 -2.87
CA PHE A 560 -8.26 -14.33 -3.13
C PHE A 560 -6.74 -14.31 -2.88
N SER A 561 -6.26 -15.04 -1.89
CA SER A 561 -4.81 -15.16 -1.67
C SER A 561 -4.09 -15.75 -2.88
N TYR A 562 -4.73 -16.67 -3.59
CA TYR A 562 -4.19 -17.21 -4.84
C TYR A 562 -4.39 -16.23 -6.02
N CYS A 563 -5.61 -15.79 -6.27
CA CYS A 563 -5.92 -15.02 -7.49
C CYS A 563 -5.44 -13.57 -7.47
N SER A 564 -5.37 -12.95 -6.27
CA SER A 564 -5.09 -11.51 -6.15
C SER A 564 -3.77 -11.20 -5.44
N ALA A 565 -3.29 -12.08 -4.55
CA ALA A 565 -2.08 -11.85 -3.77
C ALA A 565 -0.88 -12.70 -4.21
N ASN A 566 -1.04 -13.57 -5.20
CA ASN A 566 0.03 -14.42 -5.74
C ASN A 566 0.14 -14.31 -7.28
N PRO A 567 0.62 -13.18 -7.82
CA PRO A 567 0.72 -12.99 -9.27
C PRO A 567 1.54 -14.09 -9.97
N GLY A 568 2.67 -14.49 -9.41
CA GLY A 568 3.52 -15.55 -9.98
C GLY A 568 2.82 -16.91 -10.08
N GLY A 569 2.01 -17.27 -9.07
CA GLY A 569 1.23 -18.51 -9.09
C GLY A 569 -0.05 -18.44 -9.92
N PHE A 570 -0.67 -17.26 -10.00
CA PHE A 570 -1.93 -17.04 -10.70
C PHE A 570 -1.77 -16.90 -12.20
N HIS A 571 -0.86 -16.04 -12.67
CA HIS A 571 -0.62 -15.76 -14.08
C HIS A 571 0.25 -16.85 -14.73
N ARG A 572 -0.34 -18.01 -14.92
CA ARG A 572 0.33 -19.18 -15.51
C ARG A 572 0.30 -19.13 -17.05
N SER A 573 1.38 -19.56 -17.67
CA SER A 573 1.46 -19.63 -19.16
C SER A 573 0.51 -20.68 -19.76
N ASP A 574 0.08 -21.68 -18.99
CA ASP A 574 -0.90 -22.70 -19.39
C ASP A 574 -2.37 -22.24 -19.21
N ALA A 575 -2.60 -20.99 -18.81
CA ALA A 575 -3.91 -20.41 -18.53
C ALA A 575 -4.74 -21.08 -17.42
N ALA A 576 -4.21 -22.11 -16.72
CA ALA A 576 -4.97 -22.86 -15.74
C ALA A 576 -5.42 -22.02 -14.53
N GLY A 577 -4.65 -20.96 -14.17
CA GLY A 577 -5.03 -19.98 -13.15
C GLY A 577 -6.30 -19.20 -13.55
N TYR A 578 -6.40 -18.77 -14.79
CA TYR A 578 -7.56 -18.03 -15.29
C TYR A 578 -8.81 -18.90 -15.43
N VAL A 579 -8.64 -20.18 -15.83
CA VAL A 579 -9.73 -21.16 -15.82
C VAL A 579 -10.25 -21.36 -14.41
N TYR A 580 -9.35 -21.58 -13.44
CA TYR A 580 -9.71 -21.67 -12.02
C TYR A 580 -10.48 -20.43 -11.53
N TRP A 581 -9.97 -19.23 -11.83
CA TRP A 581 -10.61 -17.98 -11.45
C TRP A 581 -12.04 -17.89 -12.00
N SER A 582 -12.25 -18.17 -13.30
CA SER A 582 -13.55 -18.08 -13.92
C SER A 582 -14.57 -19.06 -13.30
N GLU A 583 -14.13 -20.26 -12.96
CA GLU A 583 -14.93 -21.26 -12.24
C GLU A 583 -15.35 -20.77 -10.86
N ARG A 584 -14.39 -20.15 -10.12
CA ARG A 584 -14.67 -19.64 -8.76
C ARG A 584 -15.56 -18.42 -8.76
N VAL A 585 -15.41 -17.50 -9.72
CA VAL A 585 -16.31 -16.35 -9.88
C VAL A 585 -17.73 -16.83 -10.12
N ILE A 586 -17.94 -17.74 -11.06
CA ILE A 586 -19.27 -18.29 -11.40
C ILE A 586 -19.90 -19.02 -10.21
N GLU A 587 -19.12 -19.81 -9.48
CA GLU A 587 -19.63 -20.57 -8.32
C GLU A 587 -19.98 -19.61 -7.15
N LEU A 588 -19.13 -18.65 -6.87
CA LEU A 588 -19.37 -17.64 -5.83
C LEU A 588 -20.53 -16.74 -6.16
N ASP A 589 -20.74 -16.38 -7.41
CA ASP A 589 -21.84 -15.51 -7.83
C ASP A 589 -23.21 -16.10 -7.45
N ALA A 590 -23.36 -17.41 -7.59
CA ALA A 590 -24.58 -18.13 -7.17
C ALA A 590 -24.78 -18.18 -5.64
N ILE A 591 -23.72 -17.90 -4.85
CA ILE A 591 -23.74 -18.02 -3.39
C ILE A 591 -23.71 -16.64 -2.73
N ASN A 592 -22.83 -15.76 -3.21
CA ASN A 592 -22.51 -14.46 -2.63
C ASN A 592 -21.99 -13.50 -3.72
N PRO A 593 -22.91 -12.80 -4.43
CA PRO A 593 -22.57 -11.89 -5.52
C PRO A 593 -21.52 -10.84 -5.17
N GLN A 594 -21.58 -10.25 -3.98
CA GLN A 594 -20.62 -9.23 -3.54
C GLN A 594 -19.19 -9.77 -3.43
N VAL A 595 -19.03 -10.98 -2.91
CA VAL A 595 -17.71 -11.63 -2.83
C VAL A 595 -17.25 -12.03 -4.24
N ALA A 596 -18.12 -12.53 -5.08
CA ALA A 596 -17.83 -12.88 -6.47
C ALA A 596 -17.37 -11.67 -7.30
N ALA A 597 -18.06 -10.54 -7.19
CA ALA A 597 -17.71 -9.30 -7.90
C ALA A 597 -16.33 -8.80 -7.50
N ARG A 598 -15.97 -8.86 -6.21
CA ARG A 598 -14.61 -8.52 -5.75
C ARG A 598 -13.55 -9.46 -6.32
N LEU A 599 -13.84 -10.77 -6.39
CA LEU A 599 -12.93 -11.74 -7.02
C LEU A 599 -12.81 -11.47 -8.53
N ALA A 600 -13.91 -11.09 -9.19
CA ALA A 600 -13.91 -10.78 -10.62
C ALA A 600 -12.91 -9.68 -10.99
N ARG A 601 -12.65 -8.75 -10.09
CA ARG A 601 -11.69 -7.65 -10.27
C ARG A 601 -10.21 -8.07 -10.32
N ALA A 602 -9.88 -9.32 -9.98
CA ALA A 602 -8.50 -9.83 -10.06
C ALA A 602 -7.90 -9.72 -11.48
N LEU A 603 -8.74 -9.63 -12.52
CA LEU A 603 -8.34 -9.46 -13.91
C LEU A 603 -8.63 -8.06 -14.47
N ASP A 604 -8.93 -7.05 -13.66
CA ASP A 604 -9.21 -5.67 -14.14
C ASP A 604 -8.08 -5.12 -15.03
N ARG A 605 -6.83 -5.50 -14.77
CA ARG A 605 -5.64 -5.03 -15.51
C ARG A 605 -5.21 -5.97 -16.66
N TRP A 606 -6.08 -6.87 -17.12
CA TRP A 606 -5.74 -7.89 -18.12
C TRP A 606 -5.20 -7.32 -19.44
N LYS A 607 -5.66 -6.14 -19.87
CA LYS A 607 -5.19 -5.49 -21.10
C LYS A 607 -3.70 -5.14 -21.07
N LYS A 608 -3.13 -4.97 -19.87
CA LYS A 608 -1.72 -4.66 -19.63
C LYS A 608 -0.81 -5.89 -19.72
N LEU A 609 -1.37 -7.10 -19.67
CA LEU A 609 -0.61 -8.34 -19.75
C LEU A 609 -0.01 -8.54 -21.15
N ALA A 610 1.19 -9.09 -21.20
CA ALA A 610 1.81 -9.56 -22.44
C ALA A 610 1.09 -10.84 -22.95
N GLU A 611 1.29 -11.18 -24.24
CA GLU A 611 0.83 -12.46 -24.74
C GLU A 611 1.75 -13.60 -24.22
N PRO A 612 1.22 -14.80 -23.93
CA PRO A 612 -0.16 -15.26 -24.20
C PRO A 612 -1.17 -14.93 -23.05
N TYR A 613 -0.72 -14.31 -21.96
CA TYR A 613 -1.54 -14.08 -20.75
C TYR A 613 -2.76 -13.20 -21.03
N ARG A 614 -2.59 -12.16 -21.85
CA ARG A 614 -3.65 -11.22 -22.20
C ARG A 614 -4.82 -11.90 -22.88
N GLN A 615 -4.54 -12.70 -23.93
CA GLN A 615 -5.58 -13.42 -24.65
C GLN A 615 -6.28 -14.45 -23.75
N ALA A 616 -5.53 -15.18 -22.92
CA ALA A 616 -6.08 -16.18 -22.01
C ALA A 616 -6.94 -15.54 -20.90
N ALA A 617 -6.51 -14.40 -20.36
CA ALA A 617 -7.30 -13.64 -19.38
C ALA A 617 -8.61 -13.12 -19.99
N LYS A 618 -8.55 -12.56 -21.21
CA LYS A 618 -9.74 -12.12 -21.96
C LYS A 618 -10.74 -13.26 -22.12
N ALA A 619 -10.29 -14.42 -22.60
CA ALA A 619 -11.14 -15.59 -22.79
C ALA A 619 -11.81 -16.07 -21.46
N ALA A 620 -11.10 -15.96 -20.34
CA ALA A 620 -11.66 -16.30 -19.03
C ALA A 620 -12.74 -15.30 -18.59
N ILE A 621 -12.54 -13.99 -18.83
CA ILE A 621 -13.55 -12.96 -18.54
C ILE A 621 -14.77 -13.16 -19.43
N GLU A 622 -14.58 -13.41 -20.73
CA GLU A 622 -15.67 -13.71 -21.69
C GLU A 622 -16.48 -14.95 -21.27
N ARG A 623 -15.82 -15.98 -20.74
CA ARG A 623 -16.49 -17.17 -20.20
C ARG A 623 -17.42 -16.82 -19.04
N VAL A 624 -17.00 -15.95 -18.13
CA VAL A 624 -17.87 -15.48 -17.04
C VAL A 624 -19.03 -14.65 -17.60
N ALA A 625 -18.73 -13.68 -18.49
CA ALA A 625 -19.74 -12.80 -19.08
C ALA A 625 -20.80 -13.54 -19.90
N ALA A 626 -20.47 -14.69 -20.50
CA ALA A 626 -21.39 -15.52 -21.26
C ALA A 626 -22.46 -16.23 -20.40
N LYS A 627 -22.32 -16.24 -19.06
CA LYS A 627 -23.30 -16.85 -18.16
C LYS A 627 -24.55 -15.97 -18.07
N SER A 628 -25.70 -16.53 -18.43
CA SER A 628 -26.98 -15.78 -18.58
C SER A 628 -27.56 -15.27 -17.26
N ASP A 629 -27.32 -15.97 -16.16
CA ASP A 629 -27.88 -15.75 -14.82
C ASP A 629 -26.91 -15.09 -13.84
N LEU A 630 -25.94 -14.29 -14.35
CA LEU A 630 -25.04 -13.49 -13.50
C LEU A 630 -25.83 -12.45 -12.69
N SER A 631 -25.40 -12.24 -11.45
CA SER A 631 -25.82 -11.09 -10.64
C SER A 631 -25.48 -9.75 -11.32
N ASN A 632 -26.14 -8.68 -10.91
CA ASN A 632 -25.78 -7.33 -11.35
C ASN A 632 -24.36 -6.95 -10.91
N ASP A 633 -23.95 -7.38 -9.70
CA ASP A 633 -22.63 -7.16 -9.14
C ASP A 633 -21.51 -7.66 -10.08
N VAL A 634 -21.53 -8.94 -10.44
CA VAL A 634 -20.51 -9.54 -11.31
C VAL A 634 -20.66 -9.08 -12.75
N ARG A 635 -21.90 -8.93 -13.24
CA ARG A 635 -22.19 -8.48 -14.61
C ARG A 635 -21.58 -7.11 -14.88
N GLU A 636 -21.73 -6.15 -13.95
CA GLU A 636 -21.14 -4.82 -14.08
C GLU A 636 -19.63 -4.90 -14.25
N VAL A 637 -18.95 -5.65 -13.37
CA VAL A 637 -17.49 -5.77 -13.37
C VAL A 637 -16.97 -6.38 -14.69
N VAL A 638 -17.50 -7.53 -15.10
CA VAL A 638 -17.00 -8.21 -16.31
C VAL A 638 -17.34 -7.46 -17.59
N THR A 639 -18.48 -6.76 -17.63
CA THR A 639 -18.87 -5.94 -18.78
C THR A 639 -17.93 -4.75 -18.94
N ARG A 640 -17.63 -4.05 -17.83
CA ARG A 640 -16.67 -2.94 -17.85
C ARG A 640 -15.25 -3.42 -18.20
N ALA A 641 -14.83 -4.59 -17.69
CA ALA A 641 -13.53 -5.16 -18.01
C ALA A 641 -13.36 -5.47 -19.50
N LEU A 642 -14.43 -5.89 -20.19
CA LEU A 642 -14.43 -6.19 -21.63
C LEU A 642 -14.70 -4.97 -22.52
N ALA A 643 -15.19 -3.86 -21.97
CA ALA A 643 -15.39 -2.63 -22.73
C ALA A 643 -14.06 -2.12 -23.34
N GLU A 644 -14.13 -1.57 -24.55
CA GLU A 644 -12.95 -1.05 -25.26
C GLU A 644 -12.38 0.23 -24.65
#